data_eea8a5ff00a002b5c0a82c2a1eff2a32
#
_entry.id   eea8a5ff00a002b5c0a82c2a1eff2a32
#
_cell.length_a   1.000
_cell.length_b   1.000
_cell.length_c   1.000
_cell.angle_alpha   90.00
_cell.angle_beta   90.00
_cell.angle_gamma   90.00
#
_symmetry.space_group_name_H-M   'P 1'
#
loop_
_entity.id
_entity.type
_entity.pdbx_description
1 polymer ?
#
loop_
_entity_poly.entity_id
_entity_poly.type
_entity_poly.pdbx_seq_one_letter_code
_entity_poly.pdbx_strand_id
1 'polypeptide(L)'
;MNDLSQHVNSEKILVSTAMLNAQFEVNKHDIMDSILPFVVYIIEKEYGKNKEISPVKISSSLEDQFGFVGFPKSAGKLLLNRLHKKDRYLSKENGKFYKRGDKSSELQQFETKLSSQKNSCNNVGNRLQQYLKNQTGKEVSLDEALESLFAFFEVHSLTISDNPNSLIMVSTEEKNQYEYDIAQFIIDQNDRDQDLFNQILDVLKGFYLSLAIYFQLTTGNQPSSYFENTKCYFDSLLILNLLGYKTHEDQEAIKQLVSMIKKNHGSICVFEHTCNEVYRILEAYCNSLKFPYKSSSIHTLEGLDIKNASPTDVENEMSLLRSNIQRKGLTIVDTPDHSENRLYEISWDKLSTFLKEHMSYSKQETLDTDIKSISAIALLRKNRPAKTLEKSGHIFITPNTELTKYSEIFFKKDLRGNIPYLYSEPMFSALLWLKSGPEYSNFPRMKLLQNAASSTEITPEIMEAFSKQIKLLTERGELTPEDAALLRTEQFAKKEVMIRTHGNIDRVVQKTVIDIKNDLKNNLIRNEKNEYKARESNYKKIIKRQTNQTNDAKRELNRIKNQKEETENREKEARRKMTEAENRIYDYIKSEGEKAYRKRKAILIPFAKITMALFLIAGTILNIIDYCSQSQFSFPGFILMLLSIAGLIDFCSSRFQYILKYIDHNANTAKRKKTESIRENMEKNSTEK
;
A
#
# COMPACT_ATOMS: atom_id res chain seq x y z
N MET A 1 35.73 39.19 -1.59
CA MET A 1 34.54 38.34 -1.80
C MET A 1 33.92 38.21 -0.45
N ASN A 2 32.84 38.95 -0.22
CA ASN A 2 32.23 39.06 1.10
C ASN A 2 31.45 37.79 1.40
N ASP A 3 31.80 37.24 2.52
CA ASP A 3 31.13 36.15 3.23
C ASP A 3 29.71 36.62 3.65
N LEU A 4 28.72 36.40 2.81
CA LEU A 4 27.30 36.59 3.10
C LEU A 4 26.68 35.20 3.27
N SER A 5 27.20 34.43 4.20
CA SER A 5 26.43 33.38 4.84
C SER A 5 25.38 34.06 5.73
N GLN A 6 24.26 34.53 5.10
CA GLN A 6 23.07 34.81 5.88
C GLN A 6 22.65 33.51 6.54
N HIS A 7 22.83 33.41 7.86
CA HIS A 7 22.20 32.38 8.66
C HIS A 7 20.69 32.42 8.37
N VAL A 8 20.24 31.51 7.58
CA VAL A 8 18.81 31.36 7.29
C VAL A 8 18.16 30.95 8.61
N ASN A 9 17.24 31.79 9.10
CA ASN A 9 16.54 31.47 10.34
C ASN A 9 15.52 30.37 10.07
N SER A 10 15.91 29.13 10.36
CA SER A 10 15.13 27.90 10.15
C SER A 10 13.78 27.94 10.88
N GLU A 11 13.73 28.49 12.11
CA GLU A 11 12.46 28.70 12.84
C GLU A 11 11.50 29.55 12.01
N LYS A 12 11.97 30.67 11.46
CA LYS A 12 11.16 31.57 10.64
C LYS A 12 10.55 30.86 9.44
N ILE A 13 11.33 30.05 8.73
CA ILE A 13 10.86 29.29 7.57
C ILE A 13 9.83 28.24 7.97
N LEU A 14 10.09 27.44 9.01
CA LEU A 14 9.19 26.43 9.52
C LEU A 14 7.85 27.05 9.94
N VAL A 15 7.89 28.16 10.68
CA VAL A 15 6.68 28.88 11.11
C VAL A 15 5.90 29.45 9.92
N SER A 16 6.60 30.04 8.95
CA SER A 16 5.94 30.63 7.77
C SER A 16 5.33 29.57 6.85
N THR A 17 5.97 28.42 6.71
CA THR A 17 5.41 27.29 5.93
C THR A 17 4.19 26.69 6.63
N ALA A 18 4.23 26.48 7.95
CA ALA A 18 3.06 26.05 8.71
C ALA A 18 1.91 27.07 8.61
N MET A 19 2.23 28.37 8.69
CA MET A 19 1.26 29.43 8.50
C MET A 19 0.66 29.46 7.10
N LEU A 20 1.47 29.19 6.05
CA LEU A 20 0.99 29.09 4.68
C LEU A 20 -0.03 27.96 4.53
N ASN A 21 0.22 26.81 5.12
CA ASN A 21 -0.76 25.72 5.16
C ASN A 21 -2.05 26.14 5.89
N ALA A 22 -1.94 26.79 7.06
CA ALA A 22 -3.10 27.26 7.81
C ALA A 22 -3.94 28.29 7.01
N GLN A 23 -3.31 29.11 6.15
CA GLN A 23 -4.03 30.02 5.27
C GLN A 23 -4.67 29.29 4.07
N PHE A 24 -4.02 28.27 3.53
CA PHE A 24 -4.57 27.47 2.44
C PHE A 24 -5.81 26.68 2.88
N GLU A 25 -5.79 26.10 4.07
CA GLU A 25 -6.94 25.37 4.61
C GLU A 25 -8.19 26.23 4.77
N VAL A 26 -8.02 27.55 4.97
CA VAL A 26 -9.11 28.52 5.01
C VAL A 26 -9.58 28.92 3.60
N ASN A 27 -8.65 29.03 2.64
CA ASN A 27 -8.86 29.60 1.31
C ASN A 27 -8.83 28.53 0.19
N LYS A 28 -9.34 27.37 0.39
CA LYS A 28 -9.21 26.11 -0.43
C LYS A 28 -9.33 26.24 -1.97
N HIS A 29 -9.56 27.42 -2.53
CA HIS A 29 -9.85 27.57 -3.96
C HIS A 29 -8.68 28.05 -4.80
N ASP A 30 -7.69 28.73 -4.23
CA ASP A 30 -6.54 29.26 -4.99
C ASP A 30 -5.29 29.33 -4.11
N ILE A 31 -4.25 28.62 -4.55
CA ILE A 31 -2.95 28.54 -3.86
C ILE A 31 -2.34 29.93 -3.67
N MET A 32 -2.46 30.81 -4.69
CA MET A 32 -1.94 32.18 -4.63
C MET A 32 -2.67 33.04 -3.60
N ASP A 33 -3.90 32.71 -3.25
CA ASP A 33 -4.63 33.43 -2.21
C ASP A 33 -4.10 33.13 -0.81
N SER A 34 -3.39 32.02 -0.63
CA SER A 34 -2.78 31.65 0.66
C SER A 34 -1.62 32.57 1.04
N ILE A 35 -0.94 33.20 0.08
CA ILE A 35 0.16 34.13 0.36
C ILE A 35 -0.33 35.59 0.52
N LEU A 36 -1.55 35.89 0.09
CA LEU A 36 -2.07 37.27 0.19
C LEU A 36 -2.14 37.81 1.62
N PRO A 37 -2.52 37.05 2.65
CA PRO A 37 -2.49 37.49 4.05
C PRO A 37 -1.11 37.96 4.50
N PHE A 38 -0.03 37.35 4.03
CA PHE A 38 1.35 37.81 4.29
C PHE A 38 1.62 39.17 3.67
N VAL A 39 1.13 39.37 2.45
CA VAL A 39 1.26 40.65 1.74
C VAL A 39 0.43 41.75 2.43
N VAL A 40 -0.79 41.43 2.87
CA VAL A 40 -1.64 42.35 3.67
C VAL A 40 -0.93 42.74 4.97
N TYR A 41 -0.34 41.76 5.67
CA TYR A 41 0.44 41.98 6.89
C TYR A 41 1.57 43.01 6.64
N ILE A 42 2.37 42.81 5.59
CA ILE A 42 3.44 43.72 5.23
C ILE A 42 2.88 45.16 4.91
N ILE A 43 1.78 45.22 4.15
CA ILE A 43 1.18 46.48 3.77
C ILE A 43 0.65 47.23 5.01
N GLU A 44 -0.05 46.53 5.90
CA GLU A 44 -0.59 47.17 7.13
C GLU A 44 0.51 47.66 8.05
N LYS A 45 1.65 46.95 8.14
CA LYS A 45 2.79 47.31 9.00
C LYS A 45 3.67 48.41 8.42
N GLU A 46 3.92 48.43 7.09
CA GLU A 46 4.94 49.28 6.51
C GLU A 46 4.38 50.47 5.74
N TYR A 47 3.10 50.44 5.35
CA TYR A 47 2.55 51.45 4.47
C TYR A 47 1.32 52.15 5.08
N GLY A 48 1.43 53.47 5.21
CA GLY A 48 0.29 54.33 5.55
C GLY A 48 -0.68 54.55 4.39
N LYS A 49 -1.83 55.14 4.67
CA LYS A 49 -2.81 55.52 3.64
C LYS A 49 -2.15 56.42 2.58
N ASN A 50 -2.49 56.22 1.31
CA ASN A 50 -2.00 56.98 0.14
C ASN A 50 -0.49 56.90 -0.09
N LYS A 51 0.25 56.07 0.61
CA LYS A 51 1.67 55.81 0.32
C LYS A 51 1.80 54.84 -0.85
N GLU A 52 2.70 55.13 -1.79
CA GLU A 52 3.00 54.25 -2.91
C GLU A 52 3.60 52.93 -2.39
N ILE A 53 3.08 51.83 -2.87
CA ILE A 53 3.54 50.49 -2.52
C ILE A 53 4.43 49.96 -3.63
N SER A 54 5.71 49.73 -3.31
CA SER A 54 6.68 49.19 -4.24
C SER A 54 6.52 47.67 -4.38
N PRO A 55 6.24 47.12 -5.58
CA PRO A 55 6.16 45.69 -5.80
C PRO A 55 7.46 44.96 -5.45
N VAL A 56 8.62 45.56 -5.73
CA VAL A 56 9.93 45.00 -5.40
C VAL A 56 10.12 44.90 -3.89
N LYS A 57 9.69 45.95 -3.16
CA LYS A 57 9.79 45.92 -1.69
C LYS A 57 8.88 44.91 -1.06
N ILE A 58 7.70 44.64 -1.58
CA ILE A 58 6.82 43.55 -1.13
C ILE A 58 7.52 42.19 -1.26
N SER A 59 8.17 41.95 -2.42
CA SER A 59 8.92 40.70 -2.61
C SER A 59 10.08 40.56 -1.62
N SER A 60 10.85 41.65 -1.40
CA SER A 60 11.94 41.63 -0.41
C SER A 60 11.42 41.45 1.02
N SER A 61 10.32 42.15 1.39
CA SER A 61 9.74 41.99 2.74
C SER A 61 9.18 40.57 3.00
N LEU A 62 8.68 39.89 1.96
CA LEU A 62 8.29 38.46 2.07
C LEU A 62 9.50 37.58 2.38
N GLU A 63 10.64 37.85 1.75
CA GLU A 63 11.89 37.15 2.01
C GLU A 63 12.43 37.46 3.41
N ASP A 64 12.55 38.74 3.76
CA ASP A 64 13.17 39.22 4.99
C ASP A 64 12.34 38.83 6.24
N GLN A 65 11.02 38.98 6.19
CA GLN A 65 10.16 38.78 7.36
C GLN A 65 9.67 37.34 7.52
N PHE A 66 9.49 36.60 6.41
CA PHE A 66 8.89 35.27 6.43
C PHE A 66 9.83 34.17 5.91
N GLY A 67 11.03 34.52 5.45
CA GLY A 67 12.00 33.53 4.99
C GLY A 67 11.64 32.87 3.66
N PHE A 68 10.79 33.51 2.82
CA PHE A 68 10.53 33.05 1.45
C PHE A 68 11.70 33.43 0.54
N VAL A 69 12.86 32.84 0.79
CA VAL A 69 14.13 33.15 0.13
C VAL A 69 14.03 32.99 -1.38
N GLY A 70 14.60 33.91 -2.15
CA GLY A 70 14.55 33.91 -3.62
C GLY A 70 13.19 34.23 -4.21
N PHE A 71 12.30 34.89 -3.46
CA PHE A 71 10.98 35.27 -3.98
C PHE A 71 11.11 36.16 -5.19
N PRO A 72 10.49 35.82 -6.35
CA PRO A 72 10.70 36.56 -7.58
C PRO A 72 10.32 38.05 -7.45
N LYS A 73 11.24 38.97 -7.73
CA LYS A 73 10.98 40.43 -7.63
C LYS A 73 9.78 40.91 -8.48
N SER A 74 9.52 40.22 -9.59
CA SER A 74 8.37 40.45 -10.45
C SER A 74 7.03 40.00 -9.82
N ALA A 75 7.06 39.05 -8.87
CA ALA A 75 5.88 38.47 -8.26
C ALA A 75 5.11 39.48 -7.38
N GLY A 76 5.80 40.41 -6.73
CA GLY A 76 5.15 41.47 -5.95
C GLY A 76 4.10 42.22 -6.75
N LYS A 77 4.37 42.53 -8.05
CA LYS A 77 3.40 43.18 -8.93
C LYS A 77 2.17 42.31 -9.19
N LEU A 78 2.35 41.01 -9.33
CA LEU A 78 1.25 40.05 -9.52
C LEU A 78 0.36 40.00 -8.29
N LEU A 79 0.96 39.88 -7.10
CA LEU A 79 0.23 39.84 -5.82
C LEU A 79 -0.54 41.13 -5.54
N LEU A 80 0.07 42.28 -5.77
CA LEU A 80 -0.60 43.58 -5.64
C LEU A 80 -1.76 43.75 -6.63
N ASN A 81 -1.60 43.32 -7.89
CA ASN A 81 -2.70 43.28 -8.86
C ASN A 81 -3.85 42.38 -8.41
N ARG A 82 -3.53 41.27 -7.79
CA ARG A 82 -4.52 40.32 -7.28
C ARG A 82 -5.31 40.91 -6.11
N LEU A 83 -4.62 41.54 -5.14
CA LEU A 83 -5.27 42.26 -4.04
C LEU A 83 -6.12 43.42 -4.54
N HIS A 84 -5.64 44.19 -5.54
CA HIS A 84 -6.41 45.27 -6.15
C HIS A 84 -7.73 44.79 -6.76
N LYS A 85 -7.71 43.62 -7.44
CA LYS A 85 -8.89 43.08 -8.10
C LYS A 85 -9.89 42.45 -7.10
N LYS A 86 -9.41 41.85 -6.00
CA LYS A 86 -10.22 41.07 -5.09
C LYS A 86 -11.15 41.93 -4.23
N ASP A 87 -10.64 42.96 -3.55
CA ASP A 87 -11.38 43.63 -2.46
C ASP A 87 -11.34 45.16 -2.56
N ARG A 88 -10.82 45.76 -3.62
CA ARG A 88 -10.58 47.20 -3.71
C ARG A 88 -9.75 47.81 -2.56
N TYR A 89 -9.07 46.93 -1.82
CA TYR A 89 -8.17 47.33 -0.73
C TYR A 89 -7.04 48.23 -1.19
N LEU A 90 -6.60 48.04 -2.44
CA LEU A 90 -5.60 48.83 -3.09
C LEU A 90 -6.25 49.65 -4.25
N SER A 91 -5.80 50.90 -4.48
CA SER A 91 -6.02 51.58 -5.73
C SER A 91 -4.79 51.42 -6.65
N LYS A 92 -5.05 51.55 -7.94
CA LYS A 92 -4.00 51.56 -8.96
C LYS A 92 -4.16 52.79 -9.82
N GLU A 93 -3.16 53.69 -9.77
CA GLU A 93 -3.12 54.95 -10.48
C GLU A 93 -1.79 55.06 -11.22
N ASN A 94 -1.84 55.30 -12.54
CA ASN A 94 -0.63 55.40 -13.40
C ASN A 94 0.33 54.23 -13.25
N GLY A 95 -0.23 52.98 -13.03
CA GLY A 95 0.57 51.79 -12.87
C GLY A 95 1.15 51.56 -11.46
N LYS A 96 0.97 52.52 -10.54
CA LYS A 96 1.39 52.46 -9.14
C LYS A 96 0.27 52.01 -8.22
N PHE A 97 0.60 51.35 -7.11
CA PHE A 97 -0.35 50.84 -6.12
C PHE A 97 -0.33 51.73 -4.87
N TYR A 98 -1.52 51.98 -4.31
CA TYR A 98 -1.71 52.79 -3.11
C TYR A 98 -2.69 52.09 -2.17
N LYS A 99 -2.43 52.15 -0.85
CA LYS A 99 -3.34 51.62 0.17
C LYS A 99 -4.54 52.57 0.31
N ARG A 100 -5.75 52.06 0.09
CA ARG A 100 -7.02 52.80 0.30
C ARG A 100 -7.82 52.23 1.46
N GLY A 101 -7.96 50.93 1.54
CA GLY A 101 -8.71 50.23 2.58
C GLY A 101 -7.94 50.09 3.89
N ASP A 102 -8.65 49.60 4.88
CA ASP A 102 -8.11 49.23 6.19
C ASP A 102 -8.42 47.74 6.42
N LYS A 103 -7.40 46.97 6.74
CA LYS A 103 -7.49 45.51 7.07
C LYS A 103 -6.88 45.20 8.43
N SER A 104 -6.98 46.13 9.37
CA SER A 104 -6.44 45.98 10.73
C SER A 104 -7.00 44.75 11.44
N SER A 105 -8.26 44.37 11.20
CA SER A 105 -8.86 43.15 11.76
C SER A 105 -8.25 41.89 11.16
N GLU A 106 -7.96 41.85 9.87
CA GLU A 106 -7.27 40.73 9.20
C GLU A 106 -5.82 40.63 9.69
N LEU A 107 -5.17 41.79 9.92
CA LEU A 107 -3.84 41.87 10.54
C LEU A 107 -3.82 41.20 11.91
N GLN A 108 -4.75 41.55 12.82
CA GLN A 108 -4.82 40.93 14.15
C GLN A 108 -5.07 39.43 14.09
N GLN A 109 -5.95 38.98 13.21
CA GLN A 109 -6.19 37.56 13.01
C GLN A 109 -4.94 36.83 12.49
N PHE A 110 -4.21 37.46 11.57
CA PHE A 110 -2.96 36.93 11.04
C PHE A 110 -1.88 36.83 12.13
N GLU A 111 -1.71 37.88 12.95
CA GLU A 111 -0.76 37.89 14.07
C GLU A 111 -1.07 36.82 15.11
N THR A 112 -2.36 36.66 15.44
CA THR A 112 -2.80 35.59 16.38
C THR A 112 -2.47 34.19 15.82
N LYS A 113 -2.77 33.95 14.53
CA LYS A 113 -2.44 32.69 13.88
C LYS A 113 -0.94 32.46 13.78
N LEU A 114 -0.17 33.51 13.41
CA LEU A 114 1.28 33.42 13.32
C LEU A 114 1.91 33.05 14.69
N SER A 115 1.42 33.68 15.77
CA SER A 115 1.84 33.34 17.13
C SER A 115 1.49 31.90 17.51
N SER A 116 0.32 31.43 17.12
CA SER A 116 -0.09 30.02 17.31
C SER A 116 0.83 29.06 16.55
N GLN A 117 1.16 29.34 15.29
CA GLN A 117 2.09 28.51 14.50
C GLN A 117 3.50 28.51 15.08
N LYS A 118 3.95 29.66 15.58
CA LYS A 118 5.24 29.78 16.28
C LYS A 118 5.27 28.89 17.53
N ASN A 119 4.21 28.91 18.34
CA ASN A 119 4.11 28.05 19.51
C ASN A 119 4.09 26.54 19.13
N SER A 120 3.39 26.19 18.04
CA SER A 120 3.39 24.81 17.52
C SER A 120 4.78 24.38 17.05
N CYS A 121 5.48 25.21 16.28
CA CYS A 121 6.86 24.94 15.85
C CYS A 121 7.80 24.78 17.04
N ASN A 122 7.72 25.65 18.04
CA ASN A 122 8.54 25.58 19.25
C ASN A 122 8.20 24.32 20.07
N ASN A 123 6.95 23.90 20.12
CA ASN A 123 6.57 22.62 20.73
C ASN A 123 7.25 21.45 20.03
N VAL A 124 7.19 21.38 18.69
CA VAL A 124 7.89 20.37 17.91
C VAL A 124 9.39 20.42 18.18
N GLY A 125 9.99 21.61 18.12
CA GLY A 125 11.43 21.81 18.39
C GLY A 125 11.86 21.34 19.77
N ASN A 126 11.12 21.71 20.82
CA ASN A 126 11.41 21.30 22.19
C ASN A 126 11.29 19.77 22.38
N ARG A 127 10.28 19.15 21.78
CA ARG A 127 10.12 17.69 21.83
C ARG A 127 11.22 16.98 21.06
N LEU A 128 11.60 17.51 19.89
CA LEU A 128 12.73 16.98 19.12
C LEU A 128 14.05 17.17 19.86
N GLN A 129 14.31 18.34 20.45
CA GLN A 129 15.49 18.61 21.26
C GLN A 129 15.65 17.57 22.38
N GLN A 130 14.57 17.31 23.13
CA GLN A 130 14.58 16.30 24.19
C GLN A 130 14.82 14.89 23.64
N TYR A 131 14.22 14.57 22.49
CA TYR A 131 14.42 13.29 21.83
C TYR A 131 15.89 13.11 21.43
N LEU A 132 16.46 14.07 20.72
CA LEU A 132 17.85 14.05 20.27
C LEU A 132 18.83 13.93 21.44
N LYS A 133 18.61 14.69 22.54
CA LYS A 133 19.41 14.58 23.76
C LYS A 133 19.36 13.15 24.34
N ASN A 134 18.18 12.55 24.39
CA ASN A 134 17.99 11.19 24.91
C ASN A 134 18.65 10.13 24.03
N GLN A 135 18.60 10.29 22.70
CA GLN A 135 19.18 9.33 21.76
C GLN A 135 20.70 9.44 21.65
N THR A 136 21.22 10.67 21.63
CA THR A 136 22.66 10.91 21.36
C THR A 136 23.49 11.11 22.63
N GLY A 137 22.84 11.41 23.75
CA GLY A 137 23.53 11.80 25.00
C GLY A 137 24.21 13.17 24.95
N LYS A 138 24.02 13.95 23.86
CA LYS A 138 24.60 15.29 23.67
C LYS A 138 23.57 16.36 24.02
N GLU A 139 24.05 17.50 24.53
CA GLU A 139 23.19 18.69 24.63
C GLU A 139 22.98 19.26 23.25
N VAL A 140 21.72 19.44 22.89
CA VAL A 140 21.24 20.00 21.63
C VAL A 140 20.46 21.25 21.97
N SER A 141 20.70 22.38 21.31
CA SER A 141 19.90 23.60 21.48
C SER A 141 18.57 23.50 20.73
N LEU A 142 17.60 24.37 21.08
CA LEU A 142 16.34 24.45 20.33
C LEU A 142 16.60 24.84 18.87
N ASP A 143 17.47 25.81 18.64
CA ASP A 143 17.81 26.29 17.29
C ASP A 143 18.43 25.16 16.46
N GLU A 144 19.36 24.40 17.02
CA GLU A 144 19.97 23.22 16.37
C GLU A 144 18.94 22.14 16.03
N ALA A 145 17.98 21.89 16.92
CA ALA A 145 16.91 20.94 16.65
C ALA A 145 15.98 21.41 15.50
N LEU A 146 15.65 22.69 15.46
CA LEU A 146 14.83 23.28 14.38
C LEU A 146 15.62 23.36 13.06
N GLU A 147 16.91 23.68 13.09
CA GLU A 147 17.78 23.64 11.91
C GLU A 147 17.87 22.24 11.34
N SER A 148 18.06 21.24 12.19
CA SER A 148 18.13 19.85 11.77
C SER A 148 16.79 19.35 11.19
N LEU A 149 15.68 19.73 11.79
CA LEU A 149 14.34 19.44 11.23
C LEU A 149 14.11 20.10 9.88
N PHE A 150 14.54 21.36 9.74
CA PHE A 150 14.47 22.08 8.48
C PHE A 150 15.33 21.38 7.41
N ALA A 151 16.57 21.01 7.74
CA ALA A 151 17.47 20.29 6.84
C ALA A 151 16.88 18.94 6.39
N PHE A 152 16.19 18.23 7.28
CA PHE A 152 15.46 17.01 6.91
C PHE A 152 14.40 17.28 5.84
N PHE A 153 13.58 18.32 6.00
CA PHE A 153 12.59 18.69 4.98
C PHE A 153 13.24 19.17 3.69
N GLU A 154 14.36 19.89 3.78
CA GLU A 154 15.10 20.37 2.61
C GLU A 154 15.57 19.19 1.74
N VAL A 155 16.24 18.21 2.32
CA VAL A 155 16.73 17.03 1.61
C VAL A 155 15.60 16.22 0.96
N HIS A 156 14.51 16.02 1.69
CA HIS A 156 13.45 15.09 1.27
C HIS A 156 12.28 15.75 0.51
N SER A 157 12.13 17.07 0.56
CA SER A 157 10.94 17.72 0.00
C SER A 157 11.26 18.92 -0.89
N LEU A 158 12.43 19.53 -0.78
CA LEU A 158 12.68 20.85 -1.31
C LEU A 158 13.81 20.94 -2.32
N THR A 159 14.47 19.88 -2.70
CA THR A 159 15.66 19.98 -3.57
C THR A 159 15.39 20.92 -4.75
N ILE A 160 15.62 22.18 -4.51
CA ILE A 160 15.43 23.26 -5.45
C ILE A 160 16.82 23.57 -5.97
N SER A 161 16.93 23.65 -7.29
CA SER A 161 18.16 23.99 -7.99
C SER A 161 18.86 25.23 -7.41
N ASP A 162 20.18 25.36 -7.58
CA ASP A 162 20.96 26.59 -7.37
C ASP A 162 20.46 27.78 -8.21
N ASN A 163 19.21 27.74 -8.59
CA ASN A 163 18.59 28.87 -9.26
C ASN A 163 18.52 30.00 -8.23
N PRO A 164 19.19 31.16 -8.47
CA PRO A 164 19.14 32.28 -7.54
C PRO A 164 17.71 32.85 -7.35
N ASN A 165 16.73 32.25 -7.97
CA ASN A 165 15.31 32.57 -7.88
C ASN A 165 14.48 31.51 -7.16
N SER A 166 15.05 30.54 -6.44
CA SER A 166 14.26 29.56 -5.68
C SER A 166 13.77 30.16 -4.35
N LEU A 167 12.54 29.83 -3.95
CA LEU A 167 11.89 30.38 -2.74
C LEU A 167 12.55 29.96 -1.43
N ILE A 168 13.34 28.90 -1.43
CA ILE A 168 14.03 28.37 -0.26
C ILE A 168 15.37 27.82 -0.74
N MET A 169 16.44 28.51 -0.43
CA MET A 169 17.79 28.04 -0.66
C MET A 169 18.50 27.94 0.67
N VAL A 170 18.90 26.74 1.03
CA VAL A 170 20.03 26.52 1.92
C VAL A 170 20.83 25.39 1.32
N SER A 171 22.04 25.69 0.86
CA SER A 171 23.02 24.65 0.56
C SER A 171 23.66 24.24 1.88
N THR A 172 23.17 23.23 2.52
CA THR A 172 23.96 22.55 3.55
C THR A 172 24.81 21.52 2.83
N GLU A 173 26.06 21.85 2.55
CA GLU A 173 27.08 20.86 2.15
C GLU A 173 27.34 19.86 3.27
N GLU A 174 26.91 20.17 4.49
CA GLU A 174 27.01 19.26 5.63
C GLU A 174 25.80 18.34 5.72
N LYS A 175 26.06 17.03 5.68
CA LYS A 175 25.05 16.00 5.97
C LYS A 175 24.40 16.30 7.33
N ASN A 176 23.08 16.29 7.39
CA ASN A 176 22.34 16.43 8.63
C ASN A 176 22.73 15.30 9.59
N GLN A 177 23.53 15.63 10.62
CA GLN A 177 24.05 14.62 11.55
C GLN A 177 22.94 13.89 12.34
N TYR A 178 21.73 14.43 12.37
CA TYR A 178 20.57 13.88 13.08
C TYR A 178 19.49 13.32 12.15
N GLU A 179 19.78 13.13 10.86
CA GLU A 179 18.78 12.69 9.87
C GLU A 179 18.07 11.40 10.30
N TYR A 180 18.83 10.41 10.73
CA TYR A 180 18.29 9.14 11.26
C TYR A 180 17.38 9.37 12.49
N ASP A 181 17.85 10.15 13.44
CA ASP A 181 17.14 10.39 14.71
C ASP A 181 15.84 11.19 14.48
N ILE A 182 15.85 12.15 13.55
CA ILE A 182 14.65 12.91 13.13
C ILE A 182 13.65 11.99 12.44
N ALA A 183 14.11 11.11 11.56
CA ALA A 183 13.28 10.13 10.90
C ALA A 183 12.59 9.21 11.92
N GLN A 184 13.33 8.68 12.88
CA GLN A 184 12.78 7.89 13.99
C GLN A 184 11.79 8.69 14.85
N PHE A 185 12.11 9.95 15.15
CA PHE A 185 11.20 10.83 15.86
C PHE A 185 9.87 10.97 15.14
N ILE A 186 9.88 11.22 13.83
CA ILE A 186 8.66 11.36 13.02
C ILE A 186 7.83 10.06 13.04
N ILE A 187 8.47 8.91 12.87
CA ILE A 187 7.81 7.59 12.93
C ILE A 187 7.20 7.36 14.31
N ASP A 188 7.95 7.62 15.37
CA ASP A 188 7.47 7.47 16.75
C ASP A 188 6.26 8.36 17.04
N GLN A 189 6.24 9.62 16.56
CA GLN A 189 5.10 10.52 16.78
C GLN A 189 3.87 10.07 15.98
N ASN A 190 4.05 9.49 14.80
CA ASN A 190 2.92 8.92 14.06
C ASN A 190 2.16 7.86 14.87
N ASP A 191 2.87 7.10 15.72
CA ASP A 191 2.28 6.02 16.49
C ASP A 191 1.81 6.46 17.90
N ARG A 192 2.45 7.48 18.50
CA ARG A 192 2.28 7.82 19.90
C ARG A 192 1.61 9.17 20.15
N ASP A 193 1.84 10.17 19.29
CA ASP A 193 1.35 11.54 19.49
C ASP A 193 0.90 12.13 18.15
N GLN A 194 -0.36 11.85 17.80
CA GLN A 194 -0.94 12.31 16.52
C GLN A 194 -1.01 13.84 16.42
N ASP A 195 -1.15 14.56 17.52
CA ASP A 195 -1.20 16.02 17.50
C ASP A 195 0.16 16.60 17.14
N LEU A 196 1.22 16.09 17.74
CA LEU A 196 2.58 16.49 17.40
C LEU A 196 2.95 16.09 15.97
N PHE A 197 2.55 14.88 15.55
CA PHE A 197 2.74 14.43 14.16
C PHE A 197 2.03 15.38 13.17
N ASN A 198 0.81 15.80 13.46
CA ASN A 198 0.05 16.72 12.62
C ASN A 198 0.71 18.10 12.54
N GLN A 199 1.33 18.60 13.62
CA GLN A 199 2.11 19.84 13.60
C GLN A 199 3.30 19.74 12.63
N ILE A 200 4.01 18.60 12.63
CA ILE A 200 5.10 18.32 11.68
C ILE A 200 4.56 18.24 10.25
N LEU A 201 3.43 17.56 10.05
CA LEU A 201 2.78 17.39 8.76
C LEU A 201 2.31 18.72 8.16
N ASP A 202 1.85 19.66 8.99
CA ASP A 202 1.43 20.98 8.55
C ASP A 202 2.60 21.80 7.99
N VAL A 203 3.80 21.63 8.53
CA VAL A 203 5.02 22.19 7.96
C VAL A 203 5.28 21.62 6.57
N LEU A 204 5.24 20.29 6.40
CA LEU A 204 5.44 19.64 5.11
C LEU A 204 4.42 20.10 4.06
N LYS A 205 3.14 20.17 4.42
CA LYS A 205 2.10 20.72 3.51
C LYS A 205 2.41 22.15 3.09
N GLY A 206 2.89 22.97 4.02
CA GLY A 206 3.30 24.35 3.74
C GLY A 206 4.49 24.41 2.76
N PHE A 207 5.44 23.48 2.86
CA PHE A 207 6.52 23.35 1.88
C PHE A 207 5.98 23.00 0.49
N TYR A 208 5.05 22.06 0.38
CA TYR A 208 4.43 21.74 -0.91
C TYR A 208 3.69 22.93 -1.53
N LEU A 209 3.00 23.72 -0.70
CA LEU A 209 2.36 24.95 -1.13
C LEU A 209 3.38 25.99 -1.60
N SER A 210 4.51 26.15 -0.91
CA SER A 210 5.60 27.05 -1.30
C SER A 210 6.14 26.69 -2.68
N LEU A 211 6.40 25.39 -2.92
CA LEU A 211 6.85 24.89 -4.21
C LEU A 211 5.86 25.22 -5.34
N ALA A 212 4.57 25.02 -5.09
CA ALA A 212 3.54 25.27 -6.08
C ALA A 212 3.35 26.77 -6.36
N ILE A 213 3.43 27.61 -5.35
CA ILE A 213 3.40 29.07 -5.50
C ILE A 213 4.59 29.54 -6.34
N TYR A 214 5.80 29.07 -6.01
CA TYR A 214 7.00 29.35 -6.76
C TYR A 214 6.86 28.93 -8.24
N PHE A 215 6.43 27.70 -8.49
CA PHE A 215 6.18 27.19 -9.84
C PHE A 215 5.20 28.09 -10.61
N GLN A 216 4.10 28.50 -9.98
CA GLN A 216 3.10 29.37 -10.59
C GLN A 216 3.66 30.78 -10.87
N LEU A 217 4.48 31.31 -9.97
CA LEU A 217 5.11 32.64 -10.15
C LEU A 217 6.17 32.64 -11.25
N THR A 218 6.91 31.57 -11.43
CA THR A 218 7.99 31.45 -12.42
C THR A 218 7.47 31.10 -13.81
N THR A 219 6.46 30.23 -13.90
CA THR A 219 5.91 29.79 -15.19
C THR A 219 4.72 30.63 -15.67
N GLY A 220 4.11 31.43 -14.79
CA GLY A 220 2.93 32.26 -15.11
C GLY A 220 1.64 31.45 -15.31
N ASN A 221 1.64 30.18 -15.03
CA ASN A 221 0.53 29.25 -15.31
C ASN A 221 -0.15 28.75 -14.06
N GLN A 222 -1.48 28.85 -14.04
CA GLN A 222 -2.27 28.05 -13.11
C GLN A 222 -2.26 26.59 -13.56
N PRO A 223 -2.08 25.62 -12.66
CA PRO A 223 -2.20 24.22 -12.99
C PRO A 223 -3.68 23.84 -13.19
N SER A 224 -4.26 24.17 -14.34
CA SER A 224 -5.71 24.06 -14.57
C SER A 224 -6.13 23.01 -15.61
N SER A 225 -5.18 22.43 -16.35
CA SER A 225 -5.46 21.50 -17.44
C SER A 225 -5.02 20.05 -17.11
N TYR A 226 -5.67 19.10 -17.75
CA TYR A 226 -5.35 17.68 -17.63
C TYR A 226 -4.09 17.32 -18.43
N PHE A 227 -3.41 16.24 -18.04
CA PHE A 227 -2.20 15.71 -18.69
C PHE A 227 -2.49 14.80 -19.89
N GLU A 228 -3.57 15.02 -20.65
CA GLU A 228 -4.03 14.11 -21.71
C GLU A 228 -2.94 13.71 -22.72
N ASN A 229 -2.00 14.62 -22.98
CA ASN A 229 -0.89 14.39 -23.92
C ASN A 229 0.47 14.30 -23.23
N THR A 230 0.51 14.18 -21.90
CA THR A 230 1.76 14.16 -21.16
C THR A 230 2.10 12.72 -20.75
N LYS A 231 3.26 12.27 -21.20
CA LYS A 231 3.87 10.99 -20.81
C LYS A 231 4.90 11.23 -19.73
N CYS A 232 4.67 10.63 -18.57
CA CYS A 232 5.54 10.68 -17.41
C CYS A 232 6.43 9.44 -17.42
N TYR A 233 7.73 9.62 -17.63
CA TYR A 233 8.71 8.53 -17.65
C TYR A 233 9.31 8.37 -16.26
N PHE A 234 9.19 7.18 -15.70
CA PHE A 234 9.66 6.88 -14.35
C PHE A 234 11.09 6.34 -14.36
N ASP A 235 11.86 6.80 -13.40
CA ASP A 235 13.20 6.32 -13.10
C ASP A 235 13.17 4.92 -12.46
N SER A 236 14.30 4.23 -12.48
CA SER A 236 14.49 2.87 -11.95
C SER A 236 14.05 2.73 -10.49
N LEU A 237 14.41 3.67 -9.62
CA LEU A 237 14.03 3.62 -8.21
C LEU A 237 12.51 3.73 -8.02
N LEU A 238 11.81 4.53 -8.82
CA LEU A 238 10.35 4.61 -8.78
C LEU A 238 9.69 3.29 -9.22
N ILE A 239 10.32 2.58 -10.14
CA ILE A 239 9.86 1.24 -10.55
C ILE A 239 10.08 0.22 -9.45
N LEU A 240 11.26 0.22 -8.79
CA LEU A 240 11.53 -0.64 -7.64
C LEU A 240 10.52 -0.43 -6.51
N ASN A 241 10.20 0.84 -6.21
CA ASN A 241 9.20 1.20 -5.21
C ASN A 241 7.80 0.69 -5.62
N LEU A 242 7.39 0.90 -6.87
CA LEU A 242 6.08 0.50 -7.36
C LEU A 242 5.90 -1.02 -7.37
N LEU A 243 6.94 -1.77 -7.68
CA LEU A 243 6.93 -3.22 -7.64
C LEU A 243 6.98 -3.80 -6.22
N GLY A 244 7.28 -2.98 -5.22
CA GLY A 244 7.35 -3.37 -3.81
C GLY A 244 8.62 -4.11 -3.45
N TYR A 245 9.73 -3.75 -4.13
CA TYR A 245 11.06 -4.25 -3.81
C TYR A 245 11.76 -3.39 -2.75
N LYS A 246 11.23 -2.20 -2.47
CA LYS A 246 11.60 -1.31 -1.38
C LYS A 246 10.58 -1.39 -0.22
N THR A 247 10.54 -0.39 0.65
CA THR A 247 9.63 -0.38 1.80
C THR A 247 8.15 -0.39 1.42
N HIS A 248 7.29 -0.70 2.36
CA HIS A 248 5.84 -0.58 2.19
C HIS A 248 5.42 0.87 1.98
N GLU A 249 6.03 1.80 2.70
CA GLU A 249 5.78 3.23 2.64
C GLU A 249 6.14 3.78 1.25
N ASP A 250 7.27 3.35 0.69
CA ASP A 250 7.67 3.68 -0.69
C ASP A 250 6.63 3.19 -1.71
N GLN A 251 6.17 1.95 -1.54
CA GLN A 251 5.19 1.39 -2.44
C GLN A 251 3.85 2.13 -2.38
N GLU A 252 3.38 2.47 -1.20
CA GLU A 252 2.11 3.17 -1.04
C GLU A 252 2.17 4.61 -1.56
N ALA A 253 3.25 5.33 -1.30
CA ALA A 253 3.45 6.67 -1.83
C ALA A 253 3.47 6.70 -3.38
N ILE A 254 4.22 5.79 -4.01
CA ILE A 254 4.29 5.73 -5.47
C ILE A 254 2.97 5.25 -6.10
N LYS A 255 2.22 4.36 -5.46
CA LYS A 255 0.87 3.98 -5.91
C LYS A 255 -0.08 5.18 -5.93
N GLN A 256 -0.03 6.05 -4.92
CA GLN A 256 -0.82 7.27 -4.89
C GLN A 256 -0.39 8.23 -6.00
N LEU A 257 0.92 8.40 -6.23
CA LEU A 257 1.42 9.21 -7.34
C LEU A 257 0.92 8.68 -8.69
N VAL A 258 1.02 7.38 -8.93
CA VAL A 258 0.48 6.72 -10.14
C VAL A 258 -1.03 6.99 -10.30
N SER A 259 -1.78 6.89 -9.20
CA SER A 259 -3.22 7.16 -9.20
C SER A 259 -3.52 8.63 -9.54
N MET A 260 -2.78 9.58 -8.96
CA MET A 260 -2.93 11.01 -9.26
C MET A 260 -2.60 11.34 -10.71
N ILE A 261 -1.54 10.76 -11.30
CA ILE A 261 -1.20 10.94 -12.72
C ILE A 261 -2.35 10.45 -13.60
N LYS A 262 -2.85 9.23 -13.35
CA LYS A 262 -3.96 8.62 -14.13
C LYS A 262 -5.25 9.41 -14.00
N LYS A 263 -5.57 9.90 -12.79
CA LYS A 263 -6.75 10.75 -12.58
C LYS A 263 -6.67 12.06 -13.38
N ASN A 264 -5.47 12.60 -13.52
CA ASN A 264 -5.24 13.79 -14.36
C ASN A 264 -5.01 13.43 -15.84
N HIS A 265 -5.40 12.22 -16.28
CA HIS A 265 -5.31 11.73 -17.65
C HIS A 265 -3.88 11.65 -18.23
N GLY A 266 -2.85 11.59 -17.37
CA GLY A 266 -1.47 11.36 -17.76
C GLY A 266 -1.19 9.88 -18.04
N SER A 267 -0.24 9.62 -18.94
CA SER A 267 0.27 8.28 -19.21
C SER A 267 1.60 8.06 -18.49
N ILE A 268 1.81 6.86 -17.97
CA ILE A 268 3.05 6.52 -17.28
C ILE A 268 3.84 5.57 -18.15
N CYS A 269 5.08 5.92 -18.41
CA CYS A 269 6.00 5.18 -19.27
C CYS A 269 7.28 4.83 -18.51
N VAL A 270 8.00 3.88 -19.03
CA VAL A 270 9.36 3.53 -18.61
C VAL A 270 10.19 3.24 -19.86
N PHE A 271 11.40 3.74 -19.91
CA PHE A 271 12.31 3.44 -21.02
C PHE A 271 12.86 2.02 -20.91
N GLU A 272 13.18 1.42 -22.06
CA GLU A 272 13.80 0.11 -22.11
C GLU A 272 15.12 0.04 -21.32
N HIS A 273 15.97 1.09 -21.43
CA HIS A 273 17.23 1.13 -20.66
C HIS A 273 17.00 1.21 -19.14
N THR A 274 15.91 1.83 -18.70
CA THR A 274 15.51 1.85 -17.28
C THR A 274 15.04 0.47 -16.82
N CYS A 275 14.28 -0.26 -17.65
CA CYS A 275 13.93 -1.66 -17.36
C CYS A 275 15.19 -2.53 -17.20
N ASN A 276 16.18 -2.34 -18.09
CA ASN A 276 17.45 -3.06 -18.04
C ASN A 276 18.27 -2.67 -16.79
N GLU A 277 18.17 -1.44 -16.31
CA GLU A 277 18.80 -1.02 -15.07
C GLU A 277 18.14 -1.70 -13.86
N VAL A 278 16.80 -1.73 -13.77
CA VAL A 278 16.08 -2.46 -12.73
C VAL A 278 16.46 -3.95 -12.75
N TYR A 279 16.56 -4.56 -13.92
CA TYR A 279 17.00 -5.95 -14.07
C TYR A 279 18.40 -6.15 -13.47
N ARG A 280 19.37 -5.26 -13.78
CA ARG A 280 20.75 -5.34 -13.25
C ARG A 280 20.80 -5.15 -11.73
N ILE A 281 19.94 -4.28 -11.18
CA ILE A 281 19.82 -4.12 -9.73
C ILE A 281 19.34 -5.42 -9.08
N LEU A 282 18.30 -6.05 -9.63
CA LEU A 282 17.80 -7.35 -9.15
C LEU A 282 18.86 -8.46 -9.31
N GLU A 283 19.59 -8.48 -10.41
CA GLU A 283 20.68 -9.44 -10.64
C GLU A 283 21.80 -9.27 -9.62
N ALA A 284 22.22 -8.03 -9.36
CA ALA A 284 23.23 -7.74 -8.34
C ALA A 284 22.76 -8.17 -6.94
N TYR A 285 21.49 -7.92 -6.62
CA TYR A 285 20.88 -8.38 -5.38
C TYR A 285 20.82 -9.92 -5.31
N CYS A 286 20.37 -10.60 -6.35
CA CYS A 286 20.36 -12.06 -6.44
C CYS A 286 21.76 -12.67 -6.24
N ASN A 287 22.77 -12.06 -6.88
CA ASN A 287 24.16 -12.49 -6.71
C ASN A 287 24.67 -12.27 -5.29
N SER A 288 24.24 -11.20 -4.60
CA SER A 288 24.60 -10.98 -3.19
C SER A 288 24.00 -12.05 -2.27
N LEU A 289 22.81 -12.54 -2.58
CA LEU A 289 22.19 -13.65 -1.84
C LEU A 289 22.89 -14.99 -2.11
N LYS A 290 23.33 -15.23 -3.36
CA LYS A 290 24.07 -16.47 -3.74
C LYS A 290 25.48 -16.50 -3.17
N PHE A 291 26.16 -15.36 -3.15
CA PHE A 291 27.57 -15.25 -2.80
C PHE A 291 27.81 -14.16 -1.74
N PRO A 292 27.25 -14.30 -0.52
CA PRO A 292 27.34 -13.26 0.51
C PRO A 292 28.78 -12.94 0.94
N TYR A 293 29.72 -13.85 0.68
CA TYR A 293 31.15 -13.66 1.01
C TYR A 293 31.92 -12.79 -0.02
N LYS A 294 31.39 -12.67 -1.25
CA LYS A 294 32.10 -12.00 -2.37
C LYS A 294 31.56 -10.60 -2.68
N SER A 295 30.36 -10.28 -2.21
CA SER A 295 29.72 -9.02 -2.55
C SER A 295 30.34 -7.86 -1.78
N SER A 296 30.92 -6.89 -2.52
CA SER A 296 31.44 -5.63 -1.98
C SER A 296 30.37 -4.53 -1.90
N SER A 297 29.29 -4.63 -2.67
CA SER A 297 28.17 -3.69 -2.67
C SER A 297 26.86 -4.46 -2.57
N ILE A 298 26.21 -4.38 -1.42
CA ILE A 298 24.91 -5.01 -1.22
C ILE A 298 23.86 -3.97 -1.54
N HIS A 299 23.13 -4.17 -2.66
CA HIS A 299 21.92 -3.42 -2.92
C HIS A 299 20.86 -3.86 -1.91
N THR A 300 20.37 -2.95 -1.10
CA THR A 300 19.30 -3.22 -0.15
C THR A 300 17.96 -3.13 -0.89
N LEU A 301 17.29 -4.25 -1.04
CA LEU A 301 15.90 -4.32 -1.52
C LEU A 301 15.03 -4.80 -0.36
N GLU A 302 14.75 -3.89 0.56
CA GLU A 302 14.12 -4.18 1.85
C GLU A 302 12.80 -4.93 1.72
N GLY A 303 12.00 -4.63 0.70
CA GLY A 303 10.76 -5.34 0.42
C GLY A 303 10.97 -6.81 0.05
N LEU A 304 12.10 -7.17 -0.54
CA LEU A 304 12.49 -8.57 -0.79
C LEU A 304 13.12 -9.20 0.45
N ASP A 305 13.91 -8.44 1.19
CA ASP A 305 14.50 -8.87 2.47
C ASP A 305 13.41 -9.23 3.49
N ILE A 306 12.38 -8.39 3.65
CA ILE A 306 11.24 -8.63 4.55
C ILE A 306 10.47 -9.91 4.17
N LYS A 307 10.38 -10.21 2.87
CA LYS A 307 9.75 -11.44 2.36
C LYS A 307 10.64 -12.66 2.48
N ASN A 308 11.87 -12.53 2.96
CA ASN A 308 12.89 -13.58 2.99
C ASN A 308 13.06 -14.21 1.59
N ALA A 309 13.13 -13.38 0.53
CA ALA A 309 13.21 -13.83 -0.84
C ALA A 309 14.47 -14.66 -1.06
N SER A 310 14.31 -15.88 -1.57
CA SER A 310 15.42 -16.73 -1.99
C SER A 310 16.00 -16.25 -3.31
N PRO A 311 17.22 -16.66 -3.69
CA PRO A 311 17.76 -16.38 -5.03
C PRO A 311 16.80 -16.80 -6.16
N THR A 312 16.09 -17.92 -6.02
CA THR A 312 15.11 -18.40 -7.00
C THR A 312 13.90 -17.48 -7.10
N ASP A 313 13.44 -16.94 -5.97
CA ASP A 313 12.33 -15.96 -5.97
C ASP A 313 12.73 -14.70 -6.73
N VAL A 314 13.97 -14.20 -6.52
CA VAL A 314 14.50 -13.05 -7.26
C VAL A 314 14.64 -13.34 -8.75
N GLU A 315 15.13 -14.52 -9.13
CA GLU A 315 15.22 -14.94 -10.54
C GLU A 315 13.83 -15.00 -11.19
N ASN A 316 12.81 -15.44 -10.48
CA ASN A 316 11.43 -15.40 -10.94
C ASN A 316 10.94 -13.96 -11.14
N GLU A 317 11.21 -13.06 -10.19
CA GLU A 317 10.87 -11.63 -10.34
C GLU A 317 11.59 -11.01 -11.54
N MET A 318 12.88 -11.33 -11.78
CA MET A 318 13.64 -10.88 -12.94
C MET A 318 13.02 -11.36 -14.25
N SER A 319 12.62 -12.63 -14.32
CA SER A 319 11.99 -13.21 -15.52
C SER A 319 10.62 -12.59 -15.84
N LEU A 320 9.88 -12.17 -14.81
CA LEU A 320 8.56 -11.57 -14.92
C LEU A 320 8.59 -10.02 -14.90
N LEU A 321 9.77 -9.38 -14.84
CA LEU A 321 9.91 -7.95 -14.61
C LEU A 321 9.08 -7.10 -15.57
N ARG A 322 9.20 -7.33 -16.87
CA ARG A 322 8.47 -6.58 -17.90
C ARG A 322 6.96 -6.75 -17.76
N SER A 323 6.50 -7.97 -17.52
CA SER A 323 5.10 -8.28 -17.29
C SER A 323 4.58 -7.62 -15.99
N ASN A 324 5.40 -7.61 -14.94
CA ASN A 324 5.06 -6.96 -13.66
C ASN A 324 4.91 -5.44 -13.83
N ILE A 325 5.82 -4.78 -14.57
CA ILE A 325 5.74 -3.35 -14.91
C ILE A 325 4.45 -3.06 -15.68
N GLN A 326 4.13 -3.84 -16.71
CA GLN A 326 2.92 -3.64 -17.51
C GLN A 326 1.64 -3.87 -16.68
N ARG A 327 1.61 -4.87 -15.81
CA ARG A 327 0.47 -5.12 -14.89
C ARG A 327 0.24 -3.98 -13.91
N LYS A 328 1.24 -3.19 -13.57
CA LYS A 328 1.08 -1.94 -12.79
C LYS A 328 0.53 -0.78 -13.64
N GLY A 329 0.34 -1.01 -14.94
CA GLY A 329 -0.24 -0.05 -15.86
C GLY A 329 0.76 0.97 -16.41
N LEU A 330 2.03 0.59 -16.52
CA LEU A 330 3.07 1.36 -17.18
C LEU A 330 3.31 0.82 -18.59
N THR A 331 3.63 1.71 -19.51
CA THR A 331 4.00 1.35 -20.89
C THR A 331 5.50 1.35 -21.01
N ILE A 332 6.07 0.23 -21.43
CA ILE A 332 7.51 0.15 -21.77
C ILE A 332 7.69 0.74 -23.16
N VAL A 333 8.63 1.66 -23.29
CA VAL A 333 8.91 2.41 -24.52
C VAL A 333 10.37 2.24 -24.88
N ASP A 334 10.63 1.99 -26.15
CA ASP A 334 11.99 1.93 -26.65
C ASP A 334 12.71 3.26 -26.43
N THR A 335 13.99 3.17 -26.08
CA THR A 335 14.83 4.37 -25.95
C THR A 335 15.06 4.96 -27.32
N PRO A 336 14.73 6.26 -27.56
CA PRO A 336 14.97 6.88 -28.86
C PRO A 336 16.43 6.75 -29.28
N ASP A 337 16.66 6.38 -30.53
CA ASP A 337 18.01 6.29 -31.08
C ASP A 337 18.53 7.70 -31.45
N HIS A 338 19.70 8.04 -30.95
CA HIS A 338 20.37 9.31 -31.22
C HIS A 338 20.83 9.41 -32.70
N SER A 339 21.13 8.29 -33.36
CA SER A 339 21.63 8.26 -34.74
C SER A 339 20.58 8.73 -35.75
N GLU A 340 19.29 8.63 -35.44
CA GLU A 340 18.18 8.95 -36.34
C GLU A 340 17.82 10.43 -36.40
N ASN A 341 18.24 11.25 -35.41
CA ASN A 341 17.70 12.62 -35.27
C ASN A 341 18.74 13.68 -34.82
N ARG A 342 19.79 13.84 -35.63
CA ARG A 342 20.92 14.77 -35.38
C ARG A 342 20.50 16.22 -35.10
N LEU A 343 19.34 16.65 -35.57
CA LEU A 343 18.84 18.04 -35.36
C LEU A 343 18.46 18.35 -33.92
N TYR A 344 18.14 17.34 -33.11
CA TYR A 344 17.70 17.51 -31.74
C TYR A 344 18.63 16.81 -30.74
N GLU A 345 19.78 16.37 -31.22
CA GLU A 345 20.78 15.66 -30.44
C GLU A 345 21.46 16.59 -29.42
N ILE A 346 21.58 16.09 -28.19
CA ILE A 346 22.38 16.72 -27.17
C ILE A 346 23.81 16.17 -27.28
N SER A 347 24.81 17.04 -27.17
CA SER A 347 26.19 16.58 -27.09
C SER A 347 26.40 15.77 -25.79
N TRP A 348 26.49 14.46 -25.96
CA TRP A 348 26.73 13.52 -24.85
C TRP A 348 28.03 13.83 -24.11
N ASP A 349 29.08 14.16 -24.83
CA ASP A 349 30.38 14.49 -24.24
C ASP A 349 30.30 15.71 -23.34
N LYS A 350 29.60 16.77 -23.79
CA LYS A 350 29.39 17.97 -22.96
C LYS A 350 28.52 17.70 -21.74
N LEU A 351 27.45 16.93 -21.91
CA LEU A 351 26.58 16.58 -20.79
C LEU A 351 27.30 15.65 -19.81
N SER A 352 28.04 14.65 -20.31
CA SER A 352 28.84 13.72 -19.50
C SER A 352 29.90 14.46 -18.68
N THR A 353 30.66 15.37 -19.33
CA THR A 353 31.67 16.17 -18.67
C THR A 353 31.04 17.04 -17.58
N PHE A 354 29.96 17.75 -17.92
CA PHE A 354 29.26 18.63 -16.99
C PHE A 354 28.73 17.86 -15.77
N LEU A 355 28.08 16.71 -15.98
CA LEU A 355 27.55 15.90 -14.86
C LEU A 355 28.67 15.35 -13.99
N LYS A 356 29.79 14.91 -14.56
CA LYS A 356 30.97 14.43 -13.79
C LYS A 356 31.62 15.53 -12.96
N GLU A 357 31.60 16.76 -13.42
CA GLU A 357 32.16 17.90 -12.70
C GLU A 357 31.31 18.32 -11.48
N HIS A 358 30.00 18.00 -11.49
CA HIS A 358 29.07 18.48 -10.49
C HIS A 358 28.45 17.37 -9.63
N MET A 359 28.52 16.13 -10.08
CA MET A 359 27.94 14.97 -9.40
C MET A 359 28.96 13.84 -9.25
N SER A 360 28.86 13.09 -8.15
CA SER A 360 29.71 11.93 -7.91
C SER A 360 29.08 10.66 -8.47
N TYR A 361 29.72 10.05 -9.44
CA TYR A 361 29.30 8.76 -10.00
C TYR A 361 30.27 7.64 -9.61
N SER A 362 29.77 6.65 -8.90
CA SER A 362 30.56 5.46 -8.55
C SER A 362 30.77 4.50 -9.72
N LYS A 363 29.90 4.55 -10.73
CA LYS A 363 29.94 3.68 -11.91
C LYS A 363 29.62 4.47 -13.17
N GLN A 364 30.39 4.22 -14.25
CA GLN A 364 30.16 4.82 -15.57
C GLN A 364 28.76 4.47 -16.12
N GLU A 365 28.27 3.26 -15.87
CA GLU A 365 26.96 2.78 -16.32
C GLU A 365 25.78 3.61 -15.77
N THR A 366 25.88 4.09 -14.55
CA THR A 366 24.87 4.96 -13.92
C THR A 366 24.82 6.29 -14.66
N LEU A 367 25.99 6.91 -14.88
CA LEU A 367 26.07 8.15 -15.66
C LEU A 367 25.50 7.98 -17.09
N ASP A 368 25.85 6.88 -17.75
CA ASP A 368 25.35 6.60 -19.11
C ASP A 368 23.82 6.43 -19.13
N THR A 369 23.23 5.84 -18.08
CA THR A 369 21.79 5.69 -17.93
C THR A 369 21.11 7.06 -17.74
N ASP A 370 21.68 7.93 -16.88
CA ASP A 370 21.19 9.29 -16.66
C ASP A 370 21.25 10.12 -17.94
N ILE A 371 22.37 10.08 -18.66
CA ILE A 371 22.52 10.77 -19.95
C ILE A 371 21.48 10.27 -20.96
N LYS A 372 21.28 8.94 -21.06
CA LYS A 372 20.26 8.35 -21.94
C LYS A 372 18.86 8.86 -21.60
N SER A 373 18.51 8.91 -20.33
CA SER A 373 17.19 9.41 -19.87
C SER A 373 16.98 10.87 -20.24
N ILE A 374 17.96 11.72 -19.94
CA ILE A 374 17.91 13.16 -20.27
C ILE A 374 17.77 13.35 -21.78
N SER A 375 18.66 12.71 -22.56
CA SER A 375 18.70 12.82 -24.01
C SER A 375 17.42 12.30 -24.67
N ALA A 376 16.87 11.18 -24.17
CA ALA A 376 15.63 10.62 -24.68
C ALA A 376 14.45 11.61 -24.56
N ILE A 377 14.30 12.28 -23.42
CA ILE A 377 13.24 13.27 -23.23
C ILE A 377 13.45 14.48 -24.14
N ALA A 378 14.68 14.96 -24.28
CA ALA A 378 14.97 16.09 -25.16
C ALA A 378 14.66 15.76 -26.65
N LEU A 379 15.01 14.57 -27.10
CA LEU A 379 14.67 14.06 -28.43
C LEU A 379 13.15 13.95 -28.63
N LEU A 380 12.43 13.34 -27.69
CA LEU A 380 10.97 13.19 -27.73
C LEU A 380 10.26 14.55 -27.77
N ARG A 381 10.79 15.54 -27.05
CA ARG A 381 10.30 16.93 -27.10
C ARG A 381 10.80 17.69 -28.32
N LYS A 382 11.69 17.13 -29.14
CA LYS A 382 12.33 17.77 -30.28
C LYS A 382 12.95 19.13 -29.90
N ASN A 383 13.58 19.19 -28.72
CA ASN A 383 14.11 20.40 -28.10
C ASN A 383 13.12 21.59 -28.07
N ARG A 384 11.80 21.28 -28.13
CA ARG A 384 10.78 22.34 -28.08
C ARG A 384 10.53 22.73 -26.63
N PRO A 385 10.69 24.02 -26.30
CA PRO A 385 10.35 24.51 -24.98
C PRO A 385 8.84 24.45 -24.77
N ALA A 386 8.41 23.97 -23.60
CA ALA A 386 7.01 23.95 -23.20
C ALA A 386 6.76 24.98 -22.11
N LYS A 387 5.72 25.81 -22.27
CA LYS A 387 5.37 26.82 -21.27
C LYS A 387 4.61 26.26 -20.07
N THR A 388 3.92 25.15 -20.23
CA THR A 388 3.15 24.50 -19.16
C THR A 388 3.48 23.02 -19.10
N LEU A 389 3.33 22.45 -17.91
CA LEU A 389 3.59 21.03 -17.66
C LEU A 389 2.71 20.14 -18.55
N GLU A 390 1.45 20.52 -18.73
CA GLU A 390 0.46 19.80 -19.53
C GLU A 390 0.78 19.81 -21.04
N LYS A 391 1.54 20.80 -21.49
CA LYS A 391 1.98 20.94 -22.90
C LYS A 391 3.38 20.41 -23.14
N SER A 392 4.04 19.87 -22.11
CA SER A 392 5.42 19.38 -22.22
C SER A 392 5.52 18.09 -23.07
N GLY A 393 4.45 17.34 -23.16
CA GLY A 393 4.36 16.07 -23.89
C GLY A 393 5.14 14.93 -23.25
N HIS A 394 6.38 15.17 -22.82
CA HIS A 394 7.27 14.17 -22.25
C HIS A 394 8.05 14.78 -21.08
N ILE A 395 8.04 14.11 -19.92
CA ILE A 395 8.80 14.49 -18.72
C ILE A 395 9.41 13.24 -18.09
N PHE A 396 10.60 13.36 -17.56
CA PHE A 396 11.24 12.32 -16.76
C PHE A 396 11.09 12.66 -15.28
N ILE A 397 10.69 11.69 -14.49
CA ILE A 397 10.48 11.84 -13.04
C ILE A 397 11.48 10.94 -12.33
N THR A 398 12.31 11.55 -11.51
CA THR A 398 13.36 10.86 -10.76
C THR A 398 13.37 11.32 -9.30
N PRO A 399 13.66 10.46 -8.34
CA PRO A 399 13.94 10.88 -6.97
C PRO A 399 15.32 11.54 -6.84
N ASN A 400 16.19 11.40 -7.84
CA ASN A 400 17.52 12.03 -7.86
C ASN A 400 17.40 13.54 -8.12
N THR A 401 17.45 14.29 -7.05
CA THR A 401 17.24 15.74 -7.05
C THR A 401 18.46 16.49 -7.59
N GLU A 402 19.69 15.97 -7.35
CA GLU A 402 20.89 16.55 -7.95
C GLU A 402 20.86 16.43 -9.47
N LEU A 403 20.43 15.29 -10.00
CA LEU A 403 20.28 15.09 -11.44
C LEU A 403 19.30 16.11 -12.05
N THR A 404 18.18 16.36 -11.39
CA THR A 404 17.21 17.37 -11.84
C THR A 404 17.81 18.78 -11.82
N LYS A 405 18.49 19.13 -10.74
CA LYS A 405 19.17 20.42 -10.56
C LYS A 405 20.19 20.68 -11.66
N TYR A 406 21.15 19.78 -11.83
CA TYR A 406 22.22 19.99 -12.78
C TYR A 406 21.75 19.85 -14.24
N SER A 407 20.75 19.02 -14.51
CA SER A 407 20.09 19.02 -15.82
C SER A 407 19.45 20.37 -16.14
N GLU A 408 18.75 20.98 -15.20
CA GLU A 408 18.15 22.31 -15.40
C GLU A 408 19.21 23.38 -15.64
N ILE A 409 20.31 23.37 -14.88
CA ILE A 409 21.44 24.29 -15.06
C ILE A 409 22.06 24.14 -16.45
N PHE A 410 22.30 22.91 -16.89
CA PHE A 410 22.88 22.60 -18.21
C PHE A 410 22.00 23.17 -19.35
N PHE A 411 20.67 22.99 -19.27
CA PHE A 411 19.73 23.42 -20.29
C PHE A 411 19.19 24.85 -20.08
N LYS A 412 19.66 25.62 -19.08
CA LYS A 412 19.12 26.93 -18.73
C LYS A 412 18.99 27.88 -19.91
N LYS A 413 19.96 27.88 -20.82
CA LYS A 413 19.96 28.75 -22.03
C LYS A 413 18.92 28.28 -23.05
N ASP A 414 18.72 26.96 -23.18
CA ASP A 414 17.84 26.39 -24.19
C ASP A 414 16.39 26.42 -23.75
N LEU A 415 16.14 26.19 -22.47
CA LEU A 415 14.80 26.19 -21.89
C LEU A 415 14.24 27.62 -21.68
N ARG A 416 15.07 28.63 -21.46
CA ARG A 416 14.68 30.03 -21.28
C ARG A 416 13.49 30.26 -20.35
N GLY A 417 13.48 29.58 -19.19
CA GLY A 417 12.40 29.62 -18.21
C GLY A 417 11.15 28.81 -18.57
N ASN A 418 11.25 27.93 -19.54
CA ASN A 418 10.21 26.93 -19.85
C ASN A 418 10.36 25.68 -18.96
N ILE A 419 9.37 24.79 -19.08
CA ILE A 419 9.29 23.55 -18.31
C ILE A 419 10.55 22.67 -18.52
N PRO A 420 11.26 22.26 -17.47
CA PRO A 420 12.44 21.43 -17.57
C PRO A 420 12.13 20.03 -18.16
N TYR A 421 13.16 19.31 -18.56
CA TYR A 421 13.04 17.94 -19.07
C TYR A 421 12.81 16.93 -17.94
N LEU A 422 13.43 17.17 -16.79
CA LEU A 422 13.36 16.34 -15.59
C LEU A 422 12.61 17.07 -14.48
N TYR A 423 11.89 16.29 -13.68
CA TYR A 423 11.29 16.74 -12.43
C TYR A 423 11.73 15.83 -11.29
N SER A 424 12.07 16.43 -10.17
CA SER A 424 12.19 15.65 -8.95
C SER A 424 10.83 15.08 -8.54
N GLU A 425 10.83 13.86 -8.05
CA GLU A 425 9.58 13.20 -7.62
C GLU A 425 8.85 14.01 -6.53
N PRO A 426 9.53 14.58 -5.50
CA PRO A 426 8.85 15.39 -4.49
C PRO A 426 8.15 16.61 -5.08
N MET A 427 8.80 17.35 -6.00
CA MET A 427 8.21 18.53 -6.62
C MET A 427 7.01 18.16 -7.51
N PHE A 428 7.17 17.12 -8.33
CA PHE A 428 6.08 16.65 -9.19
C PHE A 428 4.88 16.16 -8.37
N SER A 429 5.15 15.44 -7.30
CA SER A 429 4.15 14.96 -6.34
C SER A 429 3.39 16.10 -5.66
N ALA A 430 4.10 17.15 -5.22
CA ALA A 430 3.48 18.34 -4.63
C ALA A 430 2.53 19.05 -5.61
N LEU A 431 2.97 19.24 -6.86
CA LEU A 431 2.15 19.86 -7.91
C LEU A 431 0.90 19.05 -8.22
N LEU A 432 1.02 17.71 -8.30
CA LEU A 432 -0.11 16.82 -8.55
C LEU A 432 -1.07 16.74 -7.37
N TRP A 433 -0.56 16.67 -6.15
CA TRP A 433 -1.38 16.63 -4.95
C TRP A 433 -2.35 17.82 -4.90
N LEU A 434 -1.85 19.02 -5.16
CA LEU A 434 -2.67 20.24 -5.17
C LEU A 434 -3.75 20.26 -6.26
N LYS A 435 -3.54 19.51 -7.35
CA LYS A 435 -4.51 19.35 -8.45
C LYS A 435 -5.53 18.24 -8.20
N SER A 436 -5.16 17.23 -7.43
CA SER A 436 -5.88 15.95 -7.43
C SER A 436 -7.13 15.91 -6.54
N GLY A 437 -7.30 16.91 -5.66
CA GLY A 437 -8.51 17.06 -4.86
C GLY A 437 -8.53 16.30 -3.51
N PRO A 438 -9.65 16.38 -2.78
CA PRO A 438 -9.73 15.95 -1.36
C PRO A 438 -9.44 14.47 -1.11
N GLU A 439 -9.70 13.59 -2.07
CA GLU A 439 -9.44 12.15 -1.92
C GLU A 439 -7.95 11.81 -1.74
N TYR A 440 -7.04 12.73 -2.10
CA TYR A 440 -5.61 12.60 -1.87
C TYR A 440 -5.10 13.44 -0.68
N SER A 441 -5.99 13.88 0.20
CA SER A 441 -5.63 14.65 1.40
C SER A 441 -4.62 13.94 2.30
N ASN A 442 -4.59 12.59 2.26
CA ASN A 442 -3.64 11.78 3.00
C ASN A 442 -2.26 11.64 2.35
N PHE A 443 -2.08 12.11 1.10
CA PHE A 443 -0.83 11.97 0.37
C PHE A 443 0.39 12.60 1.08
N PRO A 444 0.33 13.83 1.63
CA PRO A 444 1.47 14.41 2.36
C PRO A 444 1.87 13.57 3.59
N ARG A 445 0.91 12.96 4.29
CA ARG A 445 1.19 12.04 5.40
C ARG A 445 1.99 10.83 4.92
N MET A 446 1.55 10.22 3.82
CA MET A 446 2.26 9.07 3.23
C MET A 446 3.68 9.45 2.82
N LYS A 447 3.87 10.63 2.22
CA LYS A 447 5.19 11.13 1.83
C LYS A 447 6.08 11.41 3.04
N LEU A 448 5.55 11.97 4.11
CA LEU A 448 6.32 12.21 5.33
C LEU A 448 6.83 10.89 5.93
N LEU A 449 5.96 9.89 6.01
CA LEU A 449 6.33 8.55 6.50
C LEU A 449 7.30 7.84 5.56
N GLN A 450 7.12 7.95 4.24
CA GLN A 450 8.05 7.44 3.26
C GLN A 450 9.45 8.05 3.45
N ASN A 451 9.53 9.38 3.51
CA ASN A 451 10.80 10.07 3.70
C ASN A 451 11.48 9.64 5.00
N ALA A 452 10.72 9.54 6.09
CA ALA A 452 11.25 9.06 7.36
C ALA A 452 11.72 7.60 7.28
N ALA A 453 10.94 6.70 6.68
CA ALA A 453 11.33 5.31 6.50
C ALA A 453 12.62 5.18 5.67
N SER A 454 12.72 5.89 4.55
CA SER A 454 13.92 5.90 3.70
C SER A 454 15.17 6.39 4.44
N SER A 455 15.05 7.39 5.31
CA SER A 455 16.19 7.89 6.12
C SER A 455 16.61 6.91 7.23
N THR A 456 15.81 5.90 7.53
CA THR A 456 16.19 4.84 8.48
C THR A 456 16.81 3.62 7.80
N GLU A 457 16.78 3.54 6.47
CA GLU A 457 17.45 2.47 5.72
C GLU A 457 18.98 2.62 5.79
N ILE A 458 19.67 1.48 5.72
CA ILE A 458 21.14 1.49 5.67
C ILE A 458 21.62 2.08 4.34
N THR A 459 22.47 3.11 4.43
CA THR A 459 23.05 3.71 3.24
C THR A 459 24.18 2.85 2.67
N PRO A 460 24.49 2.97 1.36
CA PRO A 460 25.60 2.25 0.74
C PRO A 460 26.94 2.49 1.46
N GLU A 461 27.20 3.72 1.90
CA GLU A 461 28.45 4.10 2.58
C GLU A 461 28.57 3.42 3.94
N ILE A 462 27.48 3.39 4.73
CA ILE A 462 27.44 2.71 6.03
C ILE A 462 27.60 1.20 5.83
N MET A 463 26.95 0.64 4.81
CA MET A 463 27.06 -0.79 4.51
C MET A 463 28.46 -1.18 4.04
N GLU A 464 29.13 -0.32 3.27
CA GLU A 464 30.53 -0.52 2.88
C GLU A 464 31.45 -0.47 4.10
N ALA A 465 31.32 0.55 4.96
CA ALA A 465 32.08 0.65 6.20
C ALA A 465 31.86 -0.57 7.10
N PHE A 466 30.60 -1.02 7.25
CA PHE A 466 30.26 -2.21 8.02
C PHE A 466 30.87 -3.48 7.42
N SER A 467 30.79 -3.65 6.11
CA SER A 467 31.40 -4.79 5.39
C SER A 467 32.92 -4.80 5.52
N LYS A 468 33.56 -3.64 5.54
CA LYS A 468 35.01 -3.49 5.77
C LYS A 468 35.39 -3.97 7.17
N GLN A 469 34.64 -3.59 8.20
CA GLN A 469 34.88 -4.04 9.56
C GLN A 469 34.66 -5.55 9.72
N ILE A 470 33.61 -6.10 9.11
CA ILE A 470 33.38 -7.56 9.09
C ILE A 470 34.58 -8.27 8.47
N LYS A 471 35.07 -7.79 7.31
CA LYS A 471 36.25 -8.38 6.64
C LYS A 471 37.47 -8.41 7.54
N LEU A 472 37.80 -7.28 8.19
CA LEU A 472 38.95 -7.18 9.11
C LEU A 472 38.85 -8.16 10.29
N LEU A 473 37.67 -8.32 10.89
CA LEU A 473 37.41 -9.26 11.98
C LEU A 473 37.47 -10.72 11.51
N THR A 474 37.04 -11.00 10.28
CA THR A 474 37.13 -12.35 9.69
C THR A 474 38.58 -12.72 9.39
N GLU A 475 39.39 -11.80 8.86
CA GLU A 475 40.82 -11.99 8.60
C GLU A 475 41.60 -12.23 9.89
N ARG A 476 41.18 -11.68 11.04
CA ARG A 476 41.75 -11.91 12.38
C ARG A 476 41.24 -13.17 13.05
N GLY A 477 40.28 -13.88 12.46
CA GLY A 477 39.66 -15.08 13.04
C GLY A 477 38.69 -14.79 14.20
N GLU A 478 38.30 -13.54 14.42
CA GLU A 478 37.30 -13.12 15.43
C GLU A 478 35.84 -13.37 14.97
N LEU A 479 35.64 -13.50 13.66
CA LEU A 479 34.39 -13.88 13.02
C LEU A 479 34.60 -15.12 12.17
N THR A 480 33.63 -16.06 12.25
CA THR A 480 33.58 -17.18 11.28
C THR A 480 33.06 -16.68 9.94
N PRO A 481 33.35 -17.38 8.82
CA PRO A 481 32.74 -17.05 7.51
C PRO A 481 31.22 -17.04 7.56
N GLU A 482 30.59 -17.91 8.33
CA GLU A 482 29.13 -17.99 8.53
C GLU A 482 28.61 -16.76 9.27
N ASP A 483 29.27 -16.33 10.37
CA ASP A 483 28.91 -15.10 11.07
C ASP A 483 29.02 -13.89 10.14
N ALA A 484 30.09 -13.83 9.32
CA ALA A 484 30.28 -12.75 8.35
C ALA A 484 29.19 -12.71 7.26
N ALA A 485 28.73 -13.88 6.81
CA ALA A 485 27.61 -13.98 5.86
C ALA A 485 26.31 -13.49 6.48
N LEU A 486 25.96 -13.98 7.67
CA LEU A 486 24.75 -13.59 8.38
C LEU A 486 24.71 -12.07 8.65
N LEU A 487 25.82 -11.49 9.12
CA LEU A 487 25.92 -10.05 9.37
C LEU A 487 25.66 -9.19 8.10
N ARG A 488 25.99 -9.70 6.92
CA ARG A 488 25.78 -8.99 5.65
C ARG A 488 24.39 -9.17 5.07
N THR A 489 23.75 -10.30 5.31
CA THR A 489 22.50 -10.67 4.66
C THR A 489 21.27 -10.40 5.54
N GLU A 490 21.41 -10.61 6.88
CA GLU A 490 20.28 -10.51 7.77
C GLU A 490 19.77 -9.08 7.95
N GLN A 491 18.47 -8.88 7.74
CA GLN A 491 17.80 -7.60 7.91
C GLN A 491 17.95 -7.03 9.33
N PHE A 492 17.94 -7.91 10.32
CA PHE A 492 18.19 -7.52 11.71
C PHE A 492 19.53 -6.83 11.86
N ALA A 493 20.61 -7.39 11.29
CA ALA A 493 21.95 -6.80 11.39
C ALA A 493 22.02 -5.42 10.71
N LYS A 494 21.37 -5.27 9.54
CA LYS A 494 21.29 -3.99 8.82
C LYS A 494 20.57 -2.92 9.65
N LYS A 495 19.45 -3.26 10.28
CA LYS A 495 18.73 -2.34 11.18
C LYS A 495 19.55 -1.98 12.43
N GLU A 496 20.20 -2.96 13.06
CA GLU A 496 21.01 -2.74 14.25
C GLU A 496 22.22 -1.83 13.97
N VAL A 497 22.81 -1.91 12.77
CA VAL A 497 23.85 -0.97 12.37
C VAL A 497 23.32 0.46 12.40
N MET A 498 22.19 0.73 11.79
CA MET A 498 21.59 2.06 11.75
C MET A 498 21.22 2.56 13.14
N ILE A 499 20.60 1.72 13.97
CA ILE A 499 20.24 2.04 15.35
C ILE A 499 21.48 2.43 16.17
N ARG A 500 22.56 1.64 16.12
CA ARG A 500 23.75 1.85 16.94
C ARG A 500 24.64 2.99 16.45
N THR A 501 24.64 3.23 15.16
CA THR A 501 25.45 4.29 14.56
C THR A 501 24.70 5.61 14.44
N HIS A 502 23.37 5.62 14.58
CA HIS A 502 22.51 6.78 14.27
C HIS A 502 22.76 7.31 12.85
N GLY A 503 23.00 6.41 11.89
CA GLY A 503 23.33 6.78 10.53
C GLY A 503 24.73 7.40 10.34
N ASN A 504 25.57 7.42 11.37
CA ASN A 504 26.92 8.00 11.30
C ASN A 504 27.97 6.93 10.96
N ILE A 505 28.65 7.12 9.84
CA ILE A 505 29.68 6.20 9.33
C ILE A 505 30.85 6.04 10.30
N ASP A 506 31.26 7.10 11.03
CA ASP A 506 32.39 7.08 11.96
C ASP A 506 32.15 6.17 13.18
N ARG A 507 30.89 5.86 13.46
CA ARG A 507 30.51 4.94 14.55
C ARG A 507 30.48 3.47 14.12
N VAL A 508 30.76 3.18 12.87
CA VAL A 508 30.89 1.81 12.36
C VAL A 508 32.25 1.27 12.70
N VAL A 509 32.43 0.82 13.93
CA VAL A 509 33.69 0.28 14.48
C VAL A 509 33.58 -1.23 14.73
N GLN A 510 34.73 -1.89 14.96
CA GLN A 510 34.79 -3.34 15.21
C GLN A 510 33.87 -3.79 16.35
N LYS A 511 33.79 -3.01 17.44
CA LYS A 511 32.92 -3.27 18.58
C LYS A 511 31.45 -3.33 18.15
N THR A 512 31.02 -2.39 17.29
CA THR A 512 29.66 -2.38 16.75
C THR A 512 29.31 -3.69 16.05
N VAL A 513 30.23 -4.22 15.23
CA VAL A 513 30.06 -5.49 14.52
C VAL A 513 29.91 -6.67 15.48
N ILE A 514 30.79 -6.73 16.52
CA ILE A 514 30.79 -7.81 17.52
C ILE A 514 29.50 -7.80 18.33
N ASP A 515 29.06 -6.62 18.76
CA ASP A 515 27.81 -6.46 19.52
C ASP A 515 26.60 -6.89 18.68
N ILE A 516 26.53 -6.48 17.41
CA ILE A 516 25.45 -6.88 16.48
C ILE A 516 25.47 -8.39 16.23
N LYS A 517 26.66 -9.01 16.07
CA LYS A 517 26.78 -10.47 15.94
C LYS A 517 26.13 -11.20 17.14
N ASN A 518 26.41 -10.74 18.34
CA ASN A 518 25.88 -11.37 19.55
C ASN A 518 24.37 -11.23 19.64
N ASP A 519 23.84 -10.04 19.31
CA ASP A 519 22.40 -9.82 19.31
C ASP A 519 21.70 -10.56 18.17
N LEU A 520 22.32 -10.67 17.00
CA LEU A 520 21.80 -11.45 15.89
C LEU A 520 21.66 -12.92 16.26
N LYS A 521 22.68 -13.51 16.90
CA LYS A 521 22.60 -14.89 17.41
C LYS A 521 21.46 -15.08 18.41
N ASN A 522 21.33 -14.14 19.35
CA ASN A 522 20.24 -14.17 20.33
C ASN A 522 18.86 -14.01 19.66
N ASN A 523 18.76 -13.17 18.65
CA ASN A 523 17.54 -12.96 17.88
C ASN A 523 17.14 -14.20 17.09
N LEU A 524 18.07 -14.86 16.41
CA LEU A 524 17.84 -16.10 15.68
C LEU A 524 17.35 -17.22 16.61
N ILE A 525 18.01 -17.42 17.76
CA ILE A 525 17.59 -18.40 18.77
C ILE A 525 16.17 -18.08 19.28
N ARG A 526 15.86 -16.80 19.50
CA ARG A 526 14.54 -16.36 19.96
C ARG A 526 13.46 -16.61 18.89
N ASN A 527 13.77 -16.36 17.63
CA ASN A 527 12.87 -16.58 16.52
C ASN A 527 12.58 -18.08 16.31
N GLU A 528 13.61 -18.93 16.31
CA GLU A 528 13.43 -20.40 16.27
C GLU A 528 12.55 -20.90 17.42
N LYS A 529 12.79 -20.40 18.63
CA LYS A 529 11.98 -20.76 19.80
C LYS A 529 10.53 -20.31 19.67
N ASN A 530 10.28 -19.14 19.09
CA ASN A 530 8.94 -18.63 18.85
C ASN A 530 8.22 -19.41 17.73
N GLU A 531 8.93 -19.74 16.65
CA GLU A 531 8.40 -20.59 15.59
C GLU A 531 8.06 -21.99 16.10
N TYR A 532 8.95 -22.58 16.92
CA TYR A 532 8.68 -23.87 17.54
C TYR A 532 7.42 -23.81 18.41
N LYS A 533 7.26 -22.78 19.25
CA LYS A 533 6.05 -22.57 20.06
C LYS A 533 4.80 -22.37 19.19
N ALA A 534 4.91 -21.63 18.10
CA ALA A 534 3.80 -21.41 17.17
C ALA A 534 3.39 -22.73 16.48
N ARG A 535 4.37 -23.53 16.02
CA ARG A 535 4.13 -24.88 15.46
C ARG A 535 3.47 -25.77 16.49
N GLU A 536 4.01 -25.84 17.71
CA GLU A 536 3.42 -26.61 18.81
C GLU A 536 1.98 -26.21 19.13
N SER A 537 1.71 -24.90 19.20
CA SER A 537 0.35 -24.36 19.39
C SER A 537 -0.59 -24.77 18.26
N ASN A 538 -0.13 -24.71 17.01
CA ASN A 538 -0.90 -25.13 15.85
C ASN A 538 -1.17 -26.65 15.87
N TYR A 539 -0.18 -27.47 16.20
CA TYR A 539 -0.37 -28.93 16.39
C TYR A 539 -1.38 -29.21 17.50
N LYS A 540 -1.30 -28.53 18.65
CA LYS A 540 -2.30 -28.65 19.72
C LYS A 540 -3.71 -28.30 19.27
N LYS A 541 -3.86 -27.22 18.45
CA LYS A 541 -5.16 -26.86 17.87
C LYS A 541 -5.69 -27.88 16.89
N ILE A 542 -4.82 -28.46 16.05
CA ILE A 542 -5.19 -29.52 15.09
C ILE A 542 -5.63 -30.78 15.85
N ILE A 543 -4.84 -31.23 16.84
CA ILE A 543 -5.17 -32.38 17.67
C ILE A 543 -6.51 -32.17 18.38
N LYS A 544 -6.73 -31.01 18.98
CA LYS A 544 -8.00 -30.68 19.65
C LYS A 544 -9.18 -30.71 18.68
N ARG A 545 -9.02 -30.23 17.46
CA ARG A 545 -10.06 -30.26 16.40
C ARG A 545 -10.36 -31.72 16.00
N GLN A 546 -9.32 -32.54 15.77
CA GLN A 546 -9.47 -33.97 15.44
C GLN A 546 -10.12 -34.74 16.57
N THR A 547 -9.73 -34.47 17.83
CA THR A 547 -10.34 -35.12 19.01
C THR A 547 -11.83 -34.76 19.13
N ASN A 548 -12.18 -33.50 18.91
CA ASN A 548 -13.58 -33.08 18.93
C ASN A 548 -14.38 -33.73 17.80
N GLN A 549 -13.84 -33.76 16.57
CA GLN A 549 -14.48 -34.46 15.44
C GLN A 549 -14.68 -35.95 15.69
N THR A 550 -13.66 -36.59 16.30
CA THR A 550 -13.77 -38.02 16.68
C THR A 550 -14.82 -38.25 17.77
N ASN A 551 -14.91 -37.33 18.74
CA ASN A 551 -15.94 -37.43 19.79
C ASN A 551 -17.34 -37.16 19.24
N ASP A 552 -17.49 -36.22 18.33
CA ASP A 552 -18.77 -35.93 17.68
C ASP A 552 -19.20 -37.09 16.77
N ALA A 553 -18.27 -37.70 16.04
CA ALA A 553 -18.52 -38.90 15.25
C ALA A 553 -18.92 -40.12 16.15
N LYS A 554 -18.28 -40.27 17.33
CA LYS A 554 -18.69 -41.30 18.30
C LYS A 554 -20.08 -41.04 18.87
N ARG A 555 -20.44 -39.77 19.16
CA ARG A 555 -21.78 -39.42 19.62
C ARG A 555 -22.85 -39.71 18.55
N GLU A 556 -22.52 -39.39 17.31
CA GLU A 556 -23.41 -39.64 16.17
C GLU A 556 -23.60 -41.16 15.94
N LEU A 557 -22.50 -41.94 16.02
CA LEU A 557 -22.55 -43.40 15.95
C LEU A 557 -23.43 -44.00 17.04
N ASN A 558 -23.33 -43.50 18.26
CA ASN A 558 -24.18 -43.93 19.36
C ASN A 558 -25.65 -43.55 19.18
N ARG A 559 -25.93 -42.35 18.63
CA ARG A 559 -27.30 -41.97 18.27
C ARG A 559 -27.90 -42.87 17.22
N ILE A 560 -27.13 -43.21 16.18
CA ILE A 560 -27.56 -44.10 15.10
C ILE A 560 -27.81 -45.51 15.66
N LYS A 561 -26.92 -46.02 16.57
CA LYS A 561 -27.13 -47.32 17.23
C LYS A 561 -28.42 -47.34 18.05
N ASN A 562 -28.66 -46.32 18.86
CA ASN A 562 -29.88 -46.21 19.67
C ASN A 562 -31.13 -46.11 18.80
N GLN A 563 -31.09 -45.33 17.71
CA GLN A 563 -32.19 -45.22 16.75
C GLN A 563 -32.47 -46.58 16.05
N LYS A 564 -31.40 -47.32 15.73
CA LYS A 564 -31.55 -48.64 15.13
C LYS A 564 -32.20 -49.62 16.09
N GLU A 565 -31.77 -49.60 17.35
CA GLU A 565 -32.34 -50.44 18.40
C GLU A 565 -33.82 -50.09 18.69
N GLU A 566 -34.15 -48.79 18.72
CA GLU A 566 -35.56 -48.34 18.81
C GLU A 566 -36.39 -48.80 17.61
N THR A 567 -35.80 -48.72 16.40
CA THR A 567 -36.53 -49.12 15.15
C THR A 567 -36.76 -50.63 15.13
N GLU A 568 -35.73 -51.42 15.53
CA GLU A 568 -35.87 -52.87 15.67
C GLU A 568 -36.92 -53.27 16.72
N ASN A 569 -36.96 -52.54 17.82
CA ASN A 569 -37.97 -52.75 18.85
C ASN A 569 -39.36 -52.36 18.41
N ARG A 570 -39.53 -51.28 17.66
CA ARG A 570 -40.80 -50.88 17.05
C ARG A 570 -41.23 -51.88 15.97
N GLU A 571 -40.30 -52.40 15.20
CA GLU A 571 -40.63 -53.47 14.22
C GLU A 571 -41.06 -54.75 14.89
N LYS A 572 -40.40 -55.16 15.98
CA LYS A 572 -40.81 -56.33 16.76
C LYS A 572 -42.19 -56.13 17.37
N GLU A 573 -42.46 -54.95 17.92
CA GLU A 573 -43.78 -54.63 18.49
C GLU A 573 -44.84 -54.55 17.39
N ALA A 574 -44.51 -53.94 16.24
CA ALA A 574 -45.43 -53.93 15.09
C ALA A 574 -45.73 -55.29 14.52
N ARG A 575 -44.69 -56.16 14.44
CA ARG A 575 -44.90 -57.59 14.05
C ARG A 575 -45.76 -58.31 15.06
N ARG A 576 -45.53 -58.08 16.36
CA ARG A 576 -46.37 -58.68 17.39
C ARG A 576 -47.83 -58.21 17.33
N LYS A 577 -48.04 -56.90 17.18
CA LYS A 577 -49.38 -56.31 16.97
C LYS A 577 -50.03 -56.79 15.66
N MET A 578 -49.19 -56.99 14.61
CA MET A 578 -49.64 -57.53 13.35
C MET A 578 -50.10 -58.98 13.49
N THR A 579 -49.28 -59.80 14.19
CA THR A 579 -49.65 -61.23 14.48
C THR A 579 -50.88 -61.27 15.35
N GLU A 580 -51.03 -60.40 16.35
CA GLU A 580 -52.24 -60.32 17.19
C GLU A 580 -53.47 -59.85 16.39
N ALA A 581 -53.25 -58.88 15.45
CA ALA A 581 -54.29 -58.39 14.56
C ALA A 581 -54.69 -59.48 13.52
N GLU A 582 -53.69 -60.18 12.97
CA GLU A 582 -53.91 -61.34 12.10
C GLU A 582 -54.71 -62.40 12.77
N ASN A 583 -54.40 -62.76 14.04
CA ASN A 583 -55.15 -63.67 14.81
C ASN A 583 -56.61 -63.20 15.10
N ARG A 584 -56.79 -61.94 15.46
CA ARG A 584 -58.15 -61.33 15.59
C ARG A 584 -58.92 -61.27 14.26
N ILE A 585 -58.22 -61.02 13.18
CA ILE A 585 -58.81 -61.04 11.85
C ILE A 585 -59.19 -62.49 11.46
N TYR A 586 -58.33 -63.40 11.80
CA TYR A 586 -58.61 -64.85 11.58
C TYR A 586 -59.86 -65.28 12.33
N ASP A 587 -59.96 -64.91 13.62
CA ASP A 587 -61.13 -65.17 14.43
C ASP A 587 -62.41 -64.51 13.94
N TYR A 588 -62.28 -63.22 13.45
CA TYR A 588 -63.39 -62.46 12.88
C TYR A 588 -63.83 -63.03 11.52
N ILE A 589 -62.87 -63.40 10.65
CA ILE A 589 -63.15 -64.03 9.35
C ILE A 589 -63.79 -65.41 9.56
N LYS A 590 -63.39 -66.11 10.65
CA LYS A 590 -63.99 -67.41 11.05
C LYS A 590 -65.43 -67.22 11.48
N SER A 591 -65.84 -66.02 11.96
CA SER A 591 -67.17 -65.84 12.53
C SER A 591 -68.18 -65.21 11.52
N GLU A 592 -67.76 -64.43 10.55
CA GLU A 592 -68.67 -63.66 9.72
C GLU A 592 -68.59 -63.86 8.18
N GLY A 593 -67.95 -64.88 7.66
CA GLY A 593 -68.05 -65.27 6.29
C GLY A 593 -67.62 -64.27 5.22
N GLU A 594 -67.78 -64.61 3.95
CA GLU A 594 -67.20 -64.01 2.73
C GLU A 594 -67.38 -62.52 2.46
N LYS A 595 -68.40 -61.85 3.00
CA LYS A 595 -68.70 -60.44 2.69
C LYS A 595 -67.72 -59.43 3.23
N ALA A 596 -67.14 -59.68 4.41
CA ALA A 596 -66.18 -58.81 5.03
C ALA A 596 -64.77 -58.85 4.34
N TYR A 597 -64.43 -60.01 3.75
CA TYR A 597 -63.16 -60.18 3.05
C TYR A 597 -63.11 -59.39 1.74
N ARG A 598 -64.18 -59.39 0.93
CA ARG A 598 -64.19 -58.61 -0.33
C ARG A 598 -64.20 -57.08 -0.12
N LYS A 599 -64.86 -56.56 0.91
CA LYS A 599 -64.79 -55.13 1.28
C LYS A 599 -63.38 -54.74 1.79
N ARG A 600 -62.69 -55.58 2.52
CA ARG A 600 -61.33 -55.29 3.03
C ARG A 600 -60.25 -55.32 1.94
N LYS A 601 -60.33 -56.22 0.97
CA LYS A 601 -59.40 -56.29 -0.16
C LYS A 601 -59.43 -55.00 -0.97
N ALA A 602 -60.55 -54.37 -1.13
CA ALA A 602 -60.72 -53.07 -1.86
C ALA A 602 -60.14 -51.88 -1.09
N ILE A 603 -59.90 -51.95 0.23
CA ILE A 603 -59.37 -50.85 1.06
C ILE A 603 -57.86 -50.98 1.27
N LEU A 604 -57.32 -52.24 1.45
CA LEU A 604 -55.89 -52.43 1.77
C LEU A 604 -54.93 -52.19 0.60
N ILE A 605 -55.37 -52.46 -0.62
CA ILE A 605 -54.54 -52.25 -1.82
C ILE A 605 -54.28 -50.75 -2.11
N PRO A 606 -55.27 -49.82 -2.06
CA PRO A 606 -55.02 -48.39 -2.22
C PRO A 606 -54.20 -47.79 -1.07
N PHE A 607 -54.43 -48.27 0.20
CA PHE A 607 -53.72 -47.76 1.37
C PHE A 607 -52.24 -48.07 1.30
N ALA A 608 -51.84 -49.30 0.91
CA ALA A 608 -50.43 -49.66 0.71
C ALA A 608 -49.75 -48.81 -0.38
N LYS A 609 -50.48 -48.46 -1.44
CA LYS A 609 -49.98 -47.58 -2.49
C LYS A 609 -49.74 -46.14 -2.01
N ILE A 610 -50.67 -45.63 -1.18
CA ILE A 610 -50.57 -44.24 -0.65
C ILE A 610 -49.43 -44.15 0.38
N THR A 611 -49.23 -45.10 1.28
CA THR A 611 -48.14 -45.06 2.26
C THR A 611 -46.77 -45.14 1.61
N MET A 612 -46.65 -45.95 0.56
CA MET A 612 -45.38 -46.07 -0.18
C MET A 612 -45.08 -44.80 -0.99
N ALA A 613 -46.08 -44.14 -1.54
CA ALA A 613 -45.92 -42.87 -2.21
C ALA A 613 -45.53 -41.72 -1.26
N LEU A 614 -46.07 -41.73 -0.02
CA LEU A 614 -45.73 -40.75 1.00
C LEU A 614 -44.26 -40.91 1.50
N PHE A 615 -43.75 -42.14 1.63
CA PHE A 615 -42.36 -42.41 1.96
C PHE A 615 -41.40 -41.95 0.87
N LEU A 616 -41.74 -42.12 -0.40
CA LEU A 616 -40.96 -41.67 -1.54
C LEU A 616 -40.93 -40.13 -1.63
N ILE A 617 -42.05 -39.45 -1.37
CA ILE A 617 -42.12 -38.00 -1.35
C ILE A 617 -41.33 -37.42 -0.17
N ALA A 618 -41.40 -38.02 1.03
CA ALA A 618 -40.67 -37.58 2.18
C ALA A 618 -39.14 -37.68 1.97
N GLY A 619 -38.68 -38.77 1.34
CA GLY A 619 -37.28 -38.99 1.01
C GLY A 619 -36.71 -37.98 0.02
N THR A 620 -37.51 -37.57 -0.99
CA THR A 620 -37.12 -36.55 -1.97
C THR A 620 -37.09 -35.16 -1.37
N ILE A 621 -38.03 -34.80 -0.51
CA ILE A 621 -38.07 -33.50 0.18
C ILE A 621 -36.87 -33.35 1.12
N LEU A 622 -36.51 -34.37 1.88
CA LEU A 622 -35.33 -34.34 2.76
C LEU A 622 -34.03 -34.11 1.97
N ASN A 623 -33.87 -34.76 0.82
CA ASN A 623 -32.72 -34.57 -0.07
C ASN A 623 -32.66 -33.17 -0.67
N ILE A 624 -33.78 -32.53 -0.96
CA ILE A 624 -33.83 -31.16 -1.48
C ILE A 624 -33.45 -30.14 -0.37
N ILE A 625 -33.92 -30.37 0.84
CA ILE A 625 -33.58 -29.51 2.01
C ILE A 625 -32.08 -29.59 2.32
N ASP A 626 -31.48 -30.77 2.26
CA ASP A 626 -30.04 -30.95 2.50
C ASP A 626 -29.19 -30.31 1.39
N TYR A 627 -29.62 -30.39 0.15
CA TYR A 627 -28.98 -29.71 -0.99
C TYR A 627 -29.07 -28.17 -0.89
N CYS A 628 -30.18 -27.62 -0.43
CA CYS A 628 -30.35 -26.18 -0.29
C CYS A 628 -29.61 -25.59 0.93
N SER A 629 -29.26 -26.38 1.94
CA SER A 629 -28.64 -25.89 3.17
C SER A 629 -27.10 -25.86 3.19
N GLN A 630 -26.42 -26.65 2.36
CA GLN A 630 -24.96 -26.82 2.46
C GLN A 630 -24.14 -26.53 1.19
N SER A 631 -24.73 -26.14 0.06
CA SER A 631 -24.06 -25.80 -1.22
C SER A 631 -22.88 -26.71 -1.66
N GLN A 632 -22.71 -27.89 -1.10
CA GLN A 632 -21.78 -28.94 -1.53
C GLN A 632 -22.44 -30.31 -1.50
N PHE A 633 -22.23 -31.05 -2.58
CA PHE A 633 -22.69 -32.44 -2.69
C PHE A 633 -22.05 -33.30 -1.60
N SER A 634 -22.78 -33.68 -0.59
CA SER A 634 -22.29 -34.67 0.37
C SER A 634 -22.50 -36.07 -0.19
N PHE A 635 -21.46 -36.89 -0.08
CA PHE A 635 -21.51 -38.30 -0.54
C PHE A 635 -22.67 -39.11 0.03
N PRO A 636 -23.12 -38.93 1.30
CA PRO A 636 -24.35 -39.53 1.84
C PRO A 636 -25.64 -39.08 1.15
N GLY A 637 -25.75 -37.76 0.79
CA GLY A 637 -26.90 -37.23 0.09
C GLY A 637 -27.05 -37.81 -1.32
N PHE A 638 -25.94 -38.03 -2.01
CA PHE A 638 -25.92 -38.65 -3.33
C PHE A 638 -26.38 -40.12 -3.29
N ILE A 639 -25.96 -40.89 -2.29
CA ILE A 639 -26.41 -42.29 -2.09
C ILE A 639 -27.92 -42.36 -1.81
N LEU A 640 -28.45 -41.48 -0.97
CA LEU A 640 -29.89 -41.38 -0.70
C LEU A 640 -30.72 -40.97 -1.93
N MET A 641 -30.18 -40.12 -2.74
CA MET A 641 -30.81 -39.73 -4.02
C MET A 641 -30.82 -40.89 -5.01
N LEU A 642 -29.75 -41.67 -5.13
CA LEU A 642 -29.70 -42.87 -5.97
C LEU A 642 -30.65 -43.96 -5.46
N LEU A 643 -30.78 -44.14 -4.16
CA LEU A 643 -31.74 -45.08 -3.55
C LEU A 643 -33.21 -44.64 -3.79
N SER A 644 -33.48 -43.31 -3.76
CA SER A 644 -34.80 -42.76 -4.06
C SER A 644 -35.17 -42.96 -5.51
N ILE A 645 -34.22 -42.74 -6.43
CA ILE A 645 -34.42 -42.99 -7.88
C ILE A 645 -34.59 -44.45 -8.18
N ALA A 646 -33.83 -45.34 -7.55
CA ALA A 646 -33.98 -46.76 -7.69
C ALA A 646 -35.35 -47.25 -7.18
N GLY A 647 -35.84 -46.69 -6.05
CA GLY A 647 -37.15 -46.96 -5.50
C GLY A 647 -38.30 -46.46 -6.43
N LEU A 648 -38.09 -45.32 -7.06
CA LEU A 648 -39.03 -44.76 -8.08
C LEU A 648 -39.10 -45.62 -9.34
N ILE A 649 -37.97 -46.12 -9.81
CA ILE A 649 -37.86 -47.02 -10.95
C ILE A 649 -38.53 -48.37 -10.63
N ASP A 650 -38.38 -48.91 -9.42
CA ASP A 650 -38.99 -50.16 -8.97
C ASP A 650 -40.51 -50.00 -8.80
N PHE A 651 -40.97 -48.84 -8.33
CA PHE A 651 -42.41 -48.47 -8.27
C PHE A 651 -43.07 -48.36 -9.65
N CYS A 652 -42.33 -47.88 -10.66
CA CYS A 652 -42.87 -47.82 -12.04
C CYS A 652 -42.60 -49.08 -12.86
N SER A 653 -41.86 -50.04 -12.32
CA SER A 653 -41.46 -51.25 -13.06
C SER A 653 -42.54 -52.34 -13.02
N SER A 654 -42.47 -53.22 -14.00
CA SER A 654 -43.35 -54.41 -14.09
C SER A 654 -43.18 -55.37 -12.91
N ARG A 655 -42.11 -55.28 -12.11
CA ARG A 655 -41.85 -56.13 -10.91
C ARG A 655 -42.82 -55.82 -9.77
N PHE A 656 -43.24 -54.58 -9.58
CA PHE A 656 -44.25 -54.22 -8.57
C PHE A 656 -45.61 -54.87 -8.89
N GLN A 657 -45.95 -54.94 -10.18
CA GLN A 657 -47.12 -55.73 -10.61
C GLN A 657 -46.94 -57.22 -10.33
N TYR A 658 -45.72 -57.73 -10.35
CA TYR A 658 -45.42 -59.12 -9.98
C TYR A 658 -45.62 -59.37 -8.47
N ILE A 659 -45.19 -58.43 -7.60
CA ILE A 659 -45.44 -58.50 -6.16
C ILE A 659 -46.94 -58.45 -5.86
N LEU A 660 -47.68 -57.57 -6.50
CA LEU A 660 -49.13 -57.52 -6.38
C LEU A 660 -49.82 -58.81 -6.90
N LYS A 661 -49.31 -59.36 -8.01
CA LYS A 661 -49.80 -60.65 -8.52
C LYS A 661 -49.40 -61.79 -7.57
N TYR A 662 -48.22 -61.76 -6.99
CA TYR A 662 -47.75 -62.76 -6.02
C TYR A 662 -48.56 -62.69 -4.71
N ILE A 663 -48.86 -61.50 -4.21
CA ILE A 663 -49.76 -61.28 -3.05
C ILE A 663 -51.17 -61.75 -3.37
N ASP A 664 -51.69 -61.47 -4.58
CA ASP A 664 -53.02 -61.94 -5.00
C ASP A 664 -53.08 -63.43 -5.21
N HIS A 665 -52.02 -64.03 -5.75
CA HIS A 665 -51.87 -65.48 -5.91
C HIS A 665 -51.79 -66.21 -4.53
N ASN A 666 -50.96 -65.67 -3.61
CA ASN A 666 -50.85 -66.24 -2.24
C ASN A 666 -52.14 -66.04 -1.41
N ALA A 667 -52.82 -64.90 -1.55
CA ALA A 667 -54.10 -64.66 -0.92
C ALA A 667 -55.18 -65.60 -1.46
N ASN A 668 -55.17 -65.86 -2.76
CA ASN A 668 -56.04 -66.81 -3.37
C ASN A 668 -55.73 -68.24 -3.03
N THR A 669 -54.40 -68.59 -2.88
CA THR A 669 -53.96 -69.92 -2.45
C THR A 669 -54.27 -70.15 -0.98
N ALA A 670 -54.06 -69.16 -0.11
CA ALA A 670 -54.44 -69.20 1.30
C ALA A 670 -55.97 -69.25 1.49
N LYS A 671 -56.67 -68.51 0.60
CA LYS A 671 -58.15 -68.59 0.56
C LYS A 671 -58.65 -69.96 0.17
N ARG A 672 -58.01 -70.58 -0.84
CA ARG A 672 -58.38 -71.98 -1.24
C ARG A 672 -58.14 -72.99 -0.12
N LYS A 673 -56.92 -72.99 0.50
CA LYS A 673 -56.60 -73.81 1.60
C LYS A 673 -57.52 -73.64 2.83
N LYS A 674 -57.91 -72.42 3.06
CA LYS A 674 -58.76 -72.02 4.16
C LYS A 674 -60.24 -72.35 3.90
N THR A 675 -60.72 -72.12 2.64
CA THR A 675 -62.07 -72.56 2.27
C THR A 675 -62.19 -74.04 2.31
N GLU A 676 -61.18 -74.80 1.94
CA GLU A 676 -61.14 -76.25 2.07
C GLU A 676 -61.16 -76.70 3.53
N SER A 677 -60.28 -76.09 4.39
CA SER A 677 -60.24 -76.41 5.84
C SER A 677 -61.52 -76.02 6.58
N ILE A 678 -62.19 -74.93 6.16
CA ILE A 678 -63.52 -74.50 6.67
C ILE A 678 -64.59 -75.42 6.17
N ARG A 679 -64.52 -75.91 4.93
CA ARG A 679 -65.43 -76.92 4.39
C ARG A 679 -65.28 -78.25 5.11
N GLU A 680 -64.03 -78.71 5.30
CA GLU A 680 -63.76 -79.97 6.05
C GLU A 680 -64.22 -79.91 7.51
N ASN A 681 -64.05 -78.73 8.19
CA ASN A 681 -64.59 -78.53 9.50
C ASN A 681 -66.07 -78.36 9.58
N MET A 682 -66.72 -77.75 8.54
CA MET A 682 -68.15 -77.67 8.42
C MET A 682 -68.73 -79.02 8.06
N GLU A 683 -68.11 -79.78 7.20
CA GLU A 683 -68.50 -81.19 6.90
C GLU A 683 -68.36 -82.12 8.08
N LYS A 684 -67.32 -82.00 8.91
CA LYS A 684 -67.17 -82.77 10.14
C LYS A 684 -68.23 -82.39 11.19
N ASN A 685 -68.53 -81.14 11.35
CA ASN A 685 -69.62 -80.75 12.28
C ASN A 685 -71.02 -80.97 11.77
N SER A 686 -71.17 -81.26 10.46
CA SER A 686 -72.45 -81.71 9.92
C SER A 686 -72.71 -83.18 9.94
N THR A 687 -71.67 -83.99 10.25
CA THR A 687 -71.77 -85.44 10.38
C THR A 687 -71.84 -85.89 11.82
N GLU A 688 -71.66 -85.03 12.85
CA GLU A 688 -71.88 -85.29 14.27
C GLU A 688 -73.19 -84.76 14.85
N LYS A 689 -74.10 -84.27 13.98
CA LYS A 689 -75.50 -84.06 14.31
C LYS A 689 -76.39 -84.96 13.40
#